data_ed17cdd5b159e08ad90d65d7b238e3a0
#
_entry.id   ed17cdd5b159e08ad90d65d7b238e3a0
#
_cell.length_a   1.000
_cell.length_b   1.000
_cell.length_c   1.000
_cell.angle_alpha   90.00
_cell.angle_beta   90.00
_cell.angle_gamma   90.00
#
_symmetry.space_group_name_H-M   'P 1'
#
loop_
_entity.id
_entity.type
_entity.pdbx_description
1 polymer ?
#
loop_
_entity_poly.entity_id
_entity_poly.type
_entity_poly.pdbx_seq_one_letter_code
_entity_poly.pdbx_strand_id
1 'polypeptide(L)'
;MKKFISDVKKELNDLLEEKEANREMKLIKRLADKKILLSFIIGVFLLVTIFVNLISNSIDAMFLMLAGGESKFNILFNLFMPNFGYPLLYLLAYGIMTLVLIKFIFNFRASFKDISDGQKGTSRFTTMEEIDEQYKSVDEVETIEEREQGGYNGKGGIPIARGYKDYIVIDGKKVMREVLYIDDSPTNNLIIGTTRSGKGELFVFPTIDLYSRAEEKASLVVNDPKAELYGASKEILEARGYRVEVLNLINPLNSMSYNPLQLVIDAYEKEDYSTAQGLCKTLTHMLYYKPDTKDPFWQNSAMSLVNALILAVTEKCFEDCKIYYKKIAELENSDKKNKDKLISNLEKDIKKIKSKITLYTVANMLSELGSKTDIKGNNELDKYFSKLPVESVAKMQYATSNFSKGEARGSIFSVAMSELNIFTMDEIAKLTSKNSIDLKDIGFKSEDNRPVALFMTVPDYDTSNHVIASIFVRQLYYVLAKEATFNIPAKCDREVIFLLDEFGNMPAIESMANIITVCLGRNIKFNLIIQGISQLKKLYGDDYKTILGNCSNKFYIFTNEVETAEEFSKLLGDKTITTYSRSGEILDTTKHQTESVDGRKLLTTDELMHLEEGEVVIVRGTKRRDTKGNKIRPFPIFNTAEHTLKYRYEYLGDFFDNTKNLINEEIPTLHRNVNLKELILFKDDKEENSIPNKAIIEEVVNEYKAKDKAIELGRIFTPKDLDNINREIEMRKKGIENFNENSMWSNLYKVANEINNEKLNAYIKIGEEEIKRLSRG
;
A
#
# COMPACT_ATOMS: atom_id res chain seq x y z
N MET A 1 -0.65 49.90 29.46
CA MET A 1 -1.75 49.26 30.22
C MET A 1 -3.12 49.91 29.96
N LYS A 2 -3.33 51.24 30.17
CA LYS A 2 -4.64 51.90 29.89
C LYS A 2 -5.09 51.81 28.43
N LYS A 3 -4.19 51.91 27.46
CA LYS A 3 -4.50 51.77 26.01
C LYS A 3 -4.87 50.35 25.66
N PHE A 4 -4.15 49.36 26.18
CA PHE A 4 -4.46 47.92 25.99
C PHE A 4 -5.83 47.54 26.57
N ILE A 5 -6.17 48.04 27.78
CA ILE A 5 -7.48 47.80 28.39
C ILE A 5 -8.61 48.49 27.59
N SER A 6 -8.33 49.68 27.00
CA SER A 6 -9.27 50.38 26.12
C SER A 6 -9.52 49.58 24.83
N ASP A 7 -8.47 49.04 24.23
CA ASP A 7 -8.57 48.30 22.98
C ASP A 7 -9.30 46.95 23.17
N VAL A 8 -8.98 46.21 24.26
CA VAL A 8 -9.70 44.98 24.65
C VAL A 8 -11.17 45.25 24.99
N LYS A 9 -11.48 46.39 25.65
CA LYS A 9 -12.85 46.77 25.93
C LYS A 9 -13.65 47.11 24.67
N LYS A 10 -12.98 47.71 23.69
CA LYS A 10 -13.58 48.03 22.39
C LYS A 10 -13.86 46.75 21.57
N GLU A 11 -12.91 45.85 21.51
CA GLU A 11 -13.06 44.54 20.86
C GLU A 11 -14.18 43.70 21.52
N LEU A 12 -14.26 43.71 22.86
CA LEU A 12 -15.32 43.00 23.59
C LEU A 12 -16.71 43.63 23.34
N ASN A 13 -16.82 44.96 23.25
CA ASN A 13 -18.08 45.62 22.92
C ASN A 13 -18.48 45.36 21.46
N ASP A 14 -17.54 45.39 20.52
CA ASP A 14 -17.80 45.08 19.10
C ASP A 14 -18.28 43.61 18.93
N LEU A 15 -17.70 42.67 19.69
CA LEU A 15 -18.15 41.25 19.74
C LEU A 15 -19.54 41.09 20.39
N LEU A 16 -19.87 41.88 21.40
CA LEU A 16 -21.19 41.83 22.05
C LEU A 16 -22.27 42.43 21.14
N GLU A 17 -21.99 43.55 20.48
CA GLU A 17 -22.90 44.16 19.50
C GLU A 17 -23.10 43.24 18.29
N GLU A 18 -22.09 42.55 17.84
CA GLU A 18 -22.20 41.55 16.77
C GLU A 18 -23.06 40.33 17.18
N LYS A 19 -22.96 39.87 18.43
CA LYS A 19 -23.81 38.81 18.97
C LYS A 19 -25.26 39.26 19.13
N GLU A 20 -25.53 40.48 19.56
CA GLU A 20 -26.88 41.01 19.67
C GLU A 20 -27.54 41.24 18.30
N ALA A 21 -26.83 41.84 17.34
CA ALA A 21 -27.33 42.05 15.98
C ALA A 21 -27.60 40.68 15.27
N ASN A 22 -26.73 39.70 15.48
CA ASN A 22 -26.94 38.33 14.96
C ASN A 22 -28.14 37.64 15.63
N ARG A 23 -28.42 37.93 16.90
CA ARG A 23 -29.56 37.39 17.65
C ARG A 23 -30.88 37.96 17.17
N GLU A 24 -30.94 39.31 16.97
CA GLU A 24 -32.10 39.96 16.39
C GLU A 24 -32.40 39.54 14.98
N MET A 25 -31.35 39.40 14.14
CA MET A 25 -31.51 38.92 12.76
C MET A 25 -31.95 37.45 12.71
N LYS A 26 -31.48 36.59 13.61
CA LYS A 26 -31.98 35.21 13.76
C LYS A 26 -33.45 35.19 14.20
N LEU A 27 -33.88 36.08 15.07
CA LEU A 27 -35.28 36.19 15.51
C LEU A 27 -36.19 36.64 14.35
N ILE A 28 -35.75 37.64 13.58
CA ILE A 28 -36.52 38.14 12.42
C ILE A 28 -36.55 37.07 11.30
N LYS A 29 -35.43 36.36 11.03
CA LYS A 29 -35.41 35.24 10.09
C LYS A 29 -36.35 34.07 10.48
N ARG A 30 -36.60 33.85 11.78
CA ARG A 30 -37.61 32.89 12.24
C ARG A 30 -39.03 33.28 11.85
N LEU A 31 -39.33 34.56 11.76
CA LEU A 31 -40.63 35.03 11.26
C LEU A 31 -40.87 34.69 9.77
N ALA A 32 -39.80 34.41 9.01
CA ALA A 32 -39.91 33.96 7.62
C ALA A 32 -40.27 32.48 7.48
N ASP A 33 -40.22 31.69 8.57
CA ASP A 33 -40.69 30.32 8.58
C ASP A 33 -42.20 30.28 8.29
N LYS A 34 -42.60 29.36 7.39
CA LYS A 34 -44.02 29.24 6.92
C LYS A 34 -45.01 29.06 8.08
N LYS A 35 -44.65 28.32 9.12
CA LYS A 35 -45.53 28.04 10.27
C LYS A 35 -45.68 29.29 11.18
N ILE A 36 -44.60 30.00 11.45
CA ILE A 36 -44.58 31.19 12.28
C ILE A 36 -45.27 32.34 11.53
N LEU A 37 -45.02 32.49 10.24
CA LEU A 37 -45.66 33.49 9.40
C LEU A 37 -47.18 33.26 9.33
N LEU A 38 -47.64 32.02 9.22
CA LEU A 38 -49.04 31.67 9.25
C LEU A 38 -49.70 32.06 10.57
N SER A 39 -49.02 31.78 11.69
CA SER A 39 -49.50 32.17 13.05
C SER A 39 -49.57 33.69 13.21
N PHE A 40 -48.61 34.43 12.68
CA PHE A 40 -48.61 35.88 12.63
C PHE A 40 -49.80 36.44 11.82
N ILE A 41 -50.05 35.89 10.61
CA ILE A 41 -51.20 36.26 9.75
C ILE A 41 -52.50 36.07 10.52
N ILE A 42 -52.72 34.91 11.13
CA ILE A 42 -53.93 34.62 11.93
C ILE A 42 -54.04 35.62 13.08
N GLY A 43 -52.97 35.95 13.78
CA GLY A 43 -52.98 36.94 14.87
C GLY A 43 -53.41 38.33 14.38
N VAL A 44 -52.93 38.78 13.22
CA VAL A 44 -53.31 40.06 12.61
C VAL A 44 -54.81 40.04 12.20
N PHE A 45 -55.33 38.96 11.64
CA PHE A 45 -56.74 38.81 11.33
C PHE A 45 -57.63 38.94 12.60
N LEU A 46 -57.22 38.30 13.68
CA LEU A 46 -57.94 38.40 14.95
C LEU A 46 -57.93 39.84 15.51
N LEU A 47 -56.77 40.51 15.45
CA LEU A 47 -56.66 41.91 15.92
C LEU A 47 -57.54 42.86 15.09
N VAL A 48 -57.56 42.69 13.75
CA VAL A 48 -58.45 43.50 12.90
C VAL A 48 -59.91 43.20 13.18
N THR A 49 -60.29 41.94 13.41
CA THR A 49 -61.65 41.57 13.82
C THR A 49 -62.08 42.26 15.09
N ILE A 50 -61.20 42.23 16.13
CA ILE A 50 -61.45 42.90 17.41
C ILE A 50 -61.65 44.41 17.22
N PHE A 51 -60.78 45.01 16.37
CA PHE A 51 -60.88 46.45 16.07
C PHE A 51 -62.15 46.81 15.32
N VAL A 52 -62.54 46.04 14.33
CA VAL A 52 -63.77 46.27 13.58
C VAL A 52 -65.00 46.05 14.43
N ASN A 53 -65.00 45.05 15.33
CA ASN A 53 -66.06 44.84 16.29
C ASN A 53 -66.25 46.07 17.21
N LEU A 54 -65.13 46.59 17.74
CA LEU A 54 -65.21 47.75 18.59
C LEU A 54 -65.82 48.97 17.87
N ILE A 55 -65.38 49.26 16.66
CA ILE A 55 -65.89 50.35 15.84
C ILE A 55 -67.37 50.18 15.52
N SER A 56 -67.77 49.01 15.00
CA SER A 56 -69.16 48.77 14.59
C SER A 56 -70.13 48.83 15.79
N ASN A 57 -69.73 48.28 16.93
CA ASN A 57 -70.53 48.32 18.13
C ASN A 57 -70.54 49.73 18.78
N SER A 58 -69.47 50.50 18.62
CA SER A 58 -69.43 51.90 19.02
C SER A 58 -70.37 52.80 18.18
N ILE A 59 -70.42 52.55 16.86
CA ILE A 59 -71.32 53.21 15.95
C ILE A 59 -72.78 52.92 16.34
N ASP A 60 -73.14 51.68 16.61
CA ASP A 60 -74.52 51.37 17.10
C ASP A 60 -74.84 52.01 18.43
N ALA A 61 -73.90 51.99 19.38
CA ALA A 61 -74.12 52.68 20.66
C ALA A 61 -74.30 54.14 20.50
N MET A 62 -73.58 54.80 19.59
CA MET A 62 -73.75 56.26 19.28
C MET A 62 -75.11 56.51 18.62
N PHE A 63 -75.56 55.74 17.66
CA PHE A 63 -76.89 55.89 17.07
C PHE A 63 -78.01 55.65 18.06
N LEU A 64 -77.83 54.69 18.99
CA LEU A 64 -78.81 54.45 20.06
C LEU A 64 -78.90 55.61 21.05
N MET A 65 -77.77 56.22 21.40
CA MET A 65 -77.76 57.49 22.21
C MET A 65 -78.38 58.63 21.53
N LEU A 66 -78.14 58.83 20.21
CA LEU A 66 -78.77 59.88 19.41
C LEU A 66 -80.27 59.70 19.25
N ALA A 67 -80.78 58.50 19.32
CA ALA A 67 -82.24 58.19 19.32
C ALA A 67 -82.90 58.26 20.71
N GLY A 68 -82.19 58.79 21.73
CA GLY A 68 -82.71 58.92 23.08
C GLY A 68 -82.77 57.69 23.96
N GLY A 69 -82.06 56.59 23.56
CA GLY A 69 -81.94 55.33 24.33
C GLY A 69 -80.75 55.27 25.24
N GLU A 70 -80.82 54.56 26.38
CA GLU A 70 -79.68 54.30 27.24
C GLU A 70 -78.80 53.20 26.66
N SER A 71 -77.56 53.49 26.26
CA SER A 71 -76.62 52.47 25.84
C SER A 71 -75.71 52.00 26.97
N LYS A 72 -75.77 50.73 27.32
CA LYS A 72 -74.81 50.09 28.26
C LYS A 72 -73.58 49.64 27.43
N PHE A 73 -72.70 50.60 27.06
CA PHE A 73 -71.45 50.26 26.31
C PHE A 73 -70.44 49.58 27.21
N ASN A 74 -70.19 48.30 27.04
CA ASN A 74 -69.16 47.56 27.77
C ASN A 74 -68.01 47.25 26.76
N ILE A 75 -66.88 47.92 26.98
CA ILE A 75 -65.70 47.84 26.11
C ILE A 75 -65.26 46.35 25.89
N LEU A 76 -65.19 45.58 26.96
CA LEU A 76 -64.73 44.19 26.88
C LEU A 76 -65.68 43.27 26.05
N PHE A 77 -66.99 43.50 26.22
CA PHE A 77 -68.00 42.75 25.48
C PHE A 77 -68.01 43.15 24.02
N ASN A 78 -67.90 44.41 23.70
CA ASN A 78 -67.94 44.97 22.35
C ASN A 78 -66.68 44.67 21.53
N LEU A 79 -65.54 44.31 22.13
CA LEU A 79 -64.33 43.84 21.49
C LEU A 79 -64.51 42.44 20.85
N PHE A 80 -65.25 41.57 21.51
CA PHE A 80 -65.36 40.19 21.10
C PHE A 80 -66.65 39.80 20.39
N MET A 81 -67.72 40.68 20.47
CA MET A 81 -69.00 40.43 19.79
C MET A 81 -69.02 41.00 18.35
N PRO A 82 -69.11 40.13 17.31
CA PRO A 82 -69.22 40.60 15.95
C PRO A 82 -70.59 41.26 15.69
N ASN A 83 -70.57 42.43 15.06
CA ASN A 83 -71.78 43.18 14.68
C ASN A 83 -72.10 42.96 13.19
N PHE A 84 -73.02 42.04 12.92
CA PHE A 84 -73.40 41.69 11.58
C PHE A 84 -74.26 42.75 10.89
N GLY A 85 -74.62 43.87 11.56
CA GLY A 85 -75.28 45.02 10.92
C GLY A 85 -74.41 45.82 9.96
N TYR A 86 -73.08 45.65 10.04
CA TYR A 86 -72.10 46.36 9.19
C TYR A 86 -71.21 45.45 8.35
N PRO A 87 -71.72 44.53 7.53
CA PRO A 87 -70.93 43.59 6.78
C PRO A 87 -69.95 44.25 5.81
N LEU A 88 -70.30 45.43 5.28
CA LEU A 88 -69.43 46.17 4.37
C LEU A 88 -68.16 46.70 5.07
N LEU A 89 -68.28 47.06 6.37
CA LEU A 89 -67.11 47.51 7.16
C LEU A 89 -66.08 46.37 7.35
N TYR A 90 -66.57 45.18 7.64
CA TYR A 90 -65.70 44.01 7.74
C TYR A 90 -65.04 43.66 6.39
N LEU A 91 -65.82 43.68 5.31
CA LEU A 91 -65.34 43.40 3.96
C LEU A 91 -64.26 44.41 3.52
N LEU A 92 -64.46 45.70 3.77
CA LEU A 92 -63.48 46.77 3.54
C LEU A 92 -62.22 46.59 4.37
N ALA A 93 -62.37 46.38 5.70
CA ALA A 93 -61.24 46.19 6.60
C ALA A 93 -60.40 44.98 6.25
N TYR A 94 -61.02 43.83 5.98
CA TYR A 94 -60.29 42.63 5.56
C TYR A 94 -59.69 42.77 4.15
N GLY A 95 -60.35 43.47 3.23
CA GLY A 95 -59.81 43.77 1.91
C GLY A 95 -58.54 44.59 1.98
N ILE A 96 -58.58 45.70 2.71
CA ILE A 96 -57.39 46.56 2.90
C ILE A 96 -56.30 45.81 3.62
N MET A 97 -56.65 45.10 4.71
CA MET A 97 -55.68 44.30 5.46
C MET A 97 -55.00 43.23 4.61
N THR A 98 -55.81 42.51 3.78
CA THR A 98 -55.28 41.48 2.88
C THR A 98 -54.28 42.06 1.87
N LEU A 99 -54.56 43.22 1.29
CA LEU A 99 -53.63 43.93 0.39
C LEU A 99 -52.34 44.35 1.11
N VAL A 100 -52.44 44.86 2.33
CA VAL A 100 -51.29 45.26 3.15
C VAL A 100 -50.48 44.01 3.50
N LEU A 101 -51.11 42.92 3.93
CA LEU A 101 -50.43 41.66 4.26
C LEU A 101 -49.74 41.04 3.06
N ILE A 102 -50.38 41.01 1.87
CA ILE A 102 -49.76 40.52 0.65
C ILE A 102 -48.48 41.31 0.36
N LYS A 103 -48.54 42.64 0.40
CA LYS A 103 -47.38 43.50 0.18
C LYS A 103 -46.32 43.29 1.24
N PHE A 104 -46.72 43.17 2.51
CA PHE A 104 -45.81 42.92 3.64
C PHE A 104 -45.12 41.55 3.50
N ILE A 105 -45.91 40.48 3.26
CA ILE A 105 -45.39 39.12 3.09
C ILE A 105 -44.44 39.04 1.90
N PHE A 106 -44.82 39.70 0.78
CA PHE A 106 -43.96 39.70 -0.41
C PHE A 106 -42.64 40.39 -0.14
N ASN A 107 -42.66 41.60 0.41
CA ASN A 107 -41.45 42.36 0.74
C ASN A 107 -40.63 41.67 1.81
N PHE A 108 -41.29 41.15 2.85
CA PHE A 108 -40.62 40.44 3.95
C PHE A 108 -39.96 39.15 3.45
N ARG A 109 -40.64 38.35 2.67
CA ARG A 109 -40.06 37.12 2.07
C ARG A 109 -38.96 37.44 1.08
N ALA A 110 -39.10 38.49 0.29
CA ALA A 110 -38.07 38.92 -0.64
C ALA A 110 -36.80 39.40 0.10
N SER A 111 -36.98 40.14 1.23
CA SER A 111 -35.85 40.68 2.04
C SER A 111 -35.16 39.65 2.91
N PHE A 112 -35.90 38.63 3.37
CA PHE A 112 -35.36 37.61 4.30
C PHE A 112 -35.32 36.21 3.72
N LYS A 113 -35.51 36.06 2.39
CA LYS A 113 -35.27 34.80 1.70
C LYS A 113 -33.80 34.45 1.83
N ASP A 114 -33.53 33.26 2.32
CA ASP A 114 -32.15 32.80 2.44
C ASP A 114 -31.53 32.70 1.03
N ILE A 115 -30.61 33.64 0.72
CA ILE A 115 -29.95 33.74 -0.58
C ILE A 115 -28.88 32.66 -0.70
N SER A 116 -28.56 31.98 0.40
CA SER A 116 -27.47 31.02 0.50
C SER A 116 -27.77 29.59 -0.04
N ASP A 117 -28.94 29.38 -0.65
CA ASP A 117 -29.37 28.04 -1.14
C ASP A 117 -28.54 27.56 -2.34
N GLY A 118 -27.27 27.23 -2.10
CA GLY A 118 -26.45 26.48 -3.06
C GLY A 118 -26.10 27.18 -4.37
N GLN A 119 -26.26 28.52 -4.47
CA GLN A 119 -26.04 29.27 -5.72
C GLN A 119 -24.59 29.24 -6.21
N LYS A 120 -23.63 29.16 -5.32
CA LYS A 120 -22.18 29.15 -5.61
C LYS A 120 -21.51 27.80 -5.32
N GLY A 121 -22.22 26.85 -4.69
CA GLY A 121 -21.75 25.53 -4.35
C GLY A 121 -22.62 24.85 -3.29
N THR A 122 -22.75 23.54 -3.36
CA THR A 122 -23.60 22.74 -2.45
C THR A 122 -22.79 21.76 -1.61
N SER A 123 -21.47 21.84 -1.63
CA SER A 123 -20.60 20.96 -0.85
C SER A 123 -20.78 21.17 0.64
N ARG A 124 -20.90 20.08 1.37
CA ARG A 124 -20.93 20.04 2.84
C ARG A 124 -20.27 18.77 3.33
N PHE A 125 -19.97 18.69 4.60
CA PHE A 125 -19.55 17.45 5.22
C PHE A 125 -20.74 16.53 5.52
N THR A 126 -20.46 15.24 5.57
CA THR A 126 -21.40 14.21 5.99
C THR A 126 -21.60 14.32 7.51
N THR A 127 -22.84 14.19 7.99
CA THR A 127 -23.12 14.17 9.44
C THR A 127 -22.87 12.79 10.03
N MET A 128 -22.76 12.69 11.36
CA MET A 128 -22.57 11.39 12.03
C MET A 128 -23.78 10.46 11.86
N GLU A 129 -24.99 11.01 11.81
CA GLU A 129 -26.20 10.23 11.52
C GLU A 129 -26.15 9.62 10.12
N GLU A 130 -25.68 10.39 9.13
CA GLU A 130 -25.49 9.89 7.77
C GLU A 130 -24.37 8.84 7.71
N ILE A 131 -23.30 8.98 8.50
CA ILE A 131 -22.22 7.97 8.60
C ILE A 131 -22.78 6.68 9.17
N ASP A 132 -23.56 6.74 10.23
CA ASP A 132 -24.20 5.60 10.86
C ASP A 132 -25.15 4.82 9.92
N GLU A 133 -25.84 5.54 9.04
CA GLU A 133 -26.69 4.90 8.02
C GLU A 133 -25.90 4.32 6.84
N GLN A 134 -24.70 4.87 6.57
CA GLN A 134 -23.94 4.54 5.36
C GLN A 134 -22.86 3.49 5.56
N TYR A 135 -22.38 3.31 6.77
CA TYR A 135 -21.26 2.44 7.07
C TYR A 135 -21.58 1.43 8.16
N LYS A 136 -20.93 0.27 8.06
CA LYS A 136 -20.97 -0.75 9.11
C LYS A 136 -20.19 -0.23 10.32
N SER A 137 -20.76 -0.43 11.52
CA SER A 137 -20.07 -0.16 12.78
C SER A 137 -19.57 -1.46 13.41
N VAL A 138 -18.34 -1.43 13.92
CA VAL A 138 -17.73 -2.52 14.69
C VAL A 138 -17.18 -1.94 15.99
N ASP A 139 -17.01 -2.75 17.01
CA ASP A 139 -16.42 -2.30 18.27
C ASP A 139 -15.00 -1.78 18.04
N GLU A 140 -14.60 -0.71 18.74
CA GLU A 140 -13.26 -0.11 18.57
C GLU A 140 -12.17 -1.11 18.93
N VAL A 141 -12.39 -1.96 19.94
CA VAL A 141 -11.46 -3.00 20.39
C VAL A 141 -12.11 -4.36 20.29
N GLU A 142 -11.33 -5.41 20.04
CA GLU A 142 -11.80 -6.81 20.00
C GLU A 142 -12.45 -7.20 21.33
N THR A 143 -13.72 -7.63 21.28
CA THR A 143 -14.46 -8.10 22.43
C THR A 143 -14.19 -9.59 22.69
N ILE A 144 -14.50 -10.05 23.91
CA ILE A 144 -14.43 -11.48 24.25
C ILE A 144 -15.39 -12.28 23.36
N GLU A 145 -16.58 -11.74 23.11
CA GLU A 145 -17.59 -12.36 22.24
C GLU A 145 -17.10 -12.49 20.79
N GLU A 146 -16.50 -11.45 20.23
CA GLU A 146 -15.87 -11.52 18.89
C GLU A 146 -14.80 -12.61 18.84
N ARG A 147 -13.98 -12.71 19.87
CA ARG A 147 -12.90 -13.73 19.94
C ARG A 147 -13.49 -15.15 19.99
N GLU A 148 -14.55 -15.38 20.74
CA GLU A 148 -15.24 -16.68 20.85
C GLU A 148 -15.96 -17.04 19.55
N GLN A 149 -16.50 -16.06 18.82
CA GLN A 149 -17.19 -16.25 17.53
C GLN A 149 -16.22 -16.32 16.33
N GLY A 150 -14.93 -16.11 16.52
CA GLY A 150 -13.93 -16.08 15.43
C GLY A 150 -13.91 -14.79 14.62
N GLY A 151 -14.51 -13.72 15.13
CA GLY A 151 -14.51 -12.37 14.56
C GLY A 151 -15.91 -11.74 14.50
N TYR A 152 -15.99 -10.46 14.14
CA TYR A 152 -17.26 -9.81 13.87
C TYR A 152 -17.79 -10.23 12.49
N ASN A 153 -19.12 -10.30 12.33
CA ASN A 153 -19.78 -10.84 11.14
C ASN A 153 -19.35 -10.18 9.82
N GLY A 154 -19.10 -11.00 8.79
CA GLY A 154 -18.83 -10.58 7.42
C GLY A 154 -17.41 -10.08 7.19
N LYS A 155 -17.24 -9.19 6.18
CA LYS A 155 -15.93 -8.71 5.72
C LYS A 155 -15.34 -7.64 6.61
N GLY A 156 -14.00 -7.59 6.61
CA GLY A 156 -13.24 -6.46 7.11
C GLY A 156 -13.30 -5.23 6.22
N GLY A 157 -12.85 -4.10 6.75
CA GLY A 157 -12.84 -2.84 6.01
C GLY A 157 -11.78 -1.88 6.54
N ILE A 158 -11.73 -0.70 5.93
CA ILE A 158 -10.86 0.41 6.36
C ILE A 158 -11.60 1.32 7.34
N PRO A 159 -10.90 1.94 8.31
CA PRO A 159 -11.51 2.88 9.26
C PRO A 159 -11.97 4.16 8.55
N ILE A 160 -13.21 4.59 8.78
CA ILE A 160 -13.80 5.80 8.18
C ILE A 160 -14.01 6.89 9.21
N ALA A 161 -14.60 6.56 10.35
CA ALA A 161 -14.88 7.49 11.43
C ALA A 161 -15.01 6.74 12.75
N ARG A 162 -14.84 7.46 13.83
CA ARG A 162 -15.12 6.99 15.19
C ARG A 162 -16.45 7.54 15.68
N GLY A 163 -17.18 6.75 16.43
CA GLY A 163 -18.45 7.16 17.01
C GLY A 163 -18.81 6.41 18.26
N TYR A 164 -20.03 6.65 18.73
CA TYR A 164 -20.57 6.07 19.95
C TYR A 164 -21.94 5.45 19.66
N LYS A 165 -22.14 4.22 20.12
CA LYS A 165 -23.43 3.51 20.01
C LYS A 165 -23.78 2.86 21.35
N ASP A 166 -25.06 2.87 21.69
CA ASP A 166 -25.63 2.18 22.81
C ASP A 166 -24.87 2.41 24.15
N TYR A 167 -25.49 1.99 25.24
CA TYR A 167 -24.85 2.01 26.55
C TYR A 167 -24.51 0.58 26.98
N ILE A 168 -23.25 0.34 27.29
CA ILE A 168 -22.80 -0.85 28.00
C ILE A 168 -22.65 -0.55 29.49
N VAL A 169 -22.84 -1.54 30.32
CA VAL A 169 -22.67 -1.39 31.78
C VAL A 169 -21.31 -1.99 32.15
N ILE A 170 -20.35 -1.15 32.49
CA ILE A 170 -19.04 -1.54 33.02
C ILE A 170 -19.00 -1.12 34.49
N ASP A 171 -18.73 -2.03 35.39
CA ASP A 171 -18.66 -1.81 36.85
C ASP A 171 -19.88 -1.04 37.41
N GLY A 172 -21.08 -1.34 36.90
CA GLY A 172 -22.33 -0.71 37.31
C GLY A 172 -22.55 0.71 36.75
N LYS A 173 -21.66 1.24 35.93
CA LYS A 173 -21.82 2.53 35.25
C LYS A 173 -22.22 2.33 33.81
N LYS A 174 -23.17 3.13 33.33
CA LYS A 174 -23.51 3.21 31.90
C LYS A 174 -22.42 3.99 31.17
N VAL A 175 -21.71 3.33 30.27
CA VAL A 175 -20.69 3.92 29.38
C VAL A 175 -21.16 3.76 27.94
N MET A 176 -21.02 4.79 27.12
CA MET A 176 -21.30 4.66 25.69
C MET A 176 -20.25 3.75 25.04
N ARG A 177 -20.71 2.82 24.21
CA ARG A 177 -19.85 1.91 23.47
C ARG A 177 -19.15 2.65 22.33
N GLU A 178 -17.83 2.65 22.34
CA GLU A 178 -16.99 3.20 21.27
C GLU A 178 -16.97 2.27 20.07
N VAL A 179 -17.23 2.79 18.90
CA VAL A 179 -17.28 2.04 17.64
C VAL A 179 -16.47 2.73 16.54
N LEU A 180 -15.93 1.91 15.64
CA LEU A 180 -15.38 2.35 14.37
C LEU A 180 -16.40 2.07 13.26
N TYR A 181 -16.65 3.08 12.43
CA TYR A 181 -17.34 2.91 11.16
C TYR A 181 -16.34 2.50 10.10
N ILE A 182 -16.64 1.43 9.37
CA ILE A 182 -15.73 0.84 8.40
C ILE A 182 -16.33 0.82 6.99
N ASP A 183 -15.47 1.02 5.99
CA ASP A 183 -15.84 0.80 4.57
C ASP A 183 -15.35 -0.57 4.11
N ASP A 184 -16.25 -1.53 4.02
CA ASP A 184 -16.04 -2.89 3.54
C ASP A 184 -16.30 -3.04 2.02
N SER A 185 -16.68 -1.95 1.35
CA SER A 185 -16.96 -1.94 -0.08
C SER A 185 -15.70 -2.19 -0.93
N PRO A 186 -15.87 -2.67 -2.19
CA PRO A 186 -14.72 -2.89 -3.08
C PRO A 186 -14.17 -1.54 -3.58
N THR A 187 -13.24 -0.96 -2.85
CA THR A 187 -12.60 0.32 -3.16
C THR A 187 -11.09 0.23 -3.07
N ASN A 188 -10.38 0.92 -3.96
CA ASN A 188 -8.98 1.26 -3.76
C ASN A 188 -8.91 2.61 -3.04
N ASN A 189 -7.91 2.78 -2.19
CA ASN A 189 -7.79 3.93 -1.32
C ASN A 189 -6.42 4.60 -1.48
N LEU A 190 -6.40 5.92 -1.39
CA LEU A 190 -5.19 6.73 -1.33
C LEU A 190 -5.13 7.44 0.01
N ILE A 191 -4.04 7.27 0.72
CA ILE A 191 -3.82 7.87 2.04
C ILE A 191 -2.65 8.84 1.93
N ILE A 192 -2.90 10.11 2.22
CA ILE A 192 -1.91 11.18 2.16
C ILE A 192 -1.53 11.61 3.57
N GLY A 193 -0.25 11.44 3.88
CA GLY A 193 0.29 11.89 5.15
C GLY A 193 1.81 11.96 5.10
N THR A 194 2.39 13.06 5.55
CA THR A 194 3.84 13.22 5.64
C THR A 194 4.43 12.34 6.75
N THR A 195 5.74 12.29 6.84
CA THR A 195 6.43 11.60 7.95
C THR A 195 5.99 12.19 9.29
N ARG A 196 5.69 11.35 10.27
CA ARG A 196 5.16 11.69 11.60
C ARG A 196 3.74 12.29 11.61
N SER A 197 2.98 12.18 10.54
CA SER A 197 1.56 12.57 10.52
C SER A 197 0.61 11.53 11.15
N GLY A 198 1.14 10.43 11.67
CA GLY A 198 0.31 9.38 12.27
C GLY A 198 -0.28 8.36 11.26
N LYS A 199 0.15 8.31 9.99
CA LYS A 199 -0.37 7.37 8.98
C LYS A 199 -0.44 5.92 9.47
N GLY A 200 0.68 5.42 10.03
CA GLY A 200 0.77 4.07 10.58
C GLY A 200 -0.23 3.84 11.70
N GLU A 201 -0.28 4.76 12.65
CA GLU A 201 -1.10 4.70 13.86
C GLU A 201 -2.60 4.88 13.59
N LEU A 202 -2.96 5.82 12.72
CA LEU A 202 -4.37 6.16 12.44
C LEU A 202 -5.02 5.29 11.36
N PHE A 203 -4.23 4.74 10.43
CA PHE A 203 -4.77 4.02 9.29
C PHE A 203 -4.22 2.60 9.13
N VAL A 204 -2.88 2.40 9.14
CA VAL A 204 -2.30 1.09 8.78
C VAL A 204 -2.60 0.05 9.84
N PHE A 205 -2.23 0.28 11.10
CA PHE A 205 -2.53 -0.66 12.19
C PHE A 205 -4.03 -0.90 12.39
N PRO A 206 -4.89 0.14 12.44
CA PRO A 206 -6.32 -0.06 12.49
C PRO A 206 -6.87 -0.88 11.32
N THR A 207 -6.33 -0.72 10.11
CA THR A 207 -6.72 -1.51 8.94
C THR A 207 -6.33 -2.98 9.10
N ILE A 208 -5.10 -3.27 9.57
CA ILE A 208 -4.64 -4.65 9.86
C ILE A 208 -5.54 -5.27 10.92
N ASP A 209 -5.83 -4.54 12.00
CA ASP A 209 -6.72 -4.99 13.06
C ASP A 209 -8.12 -5.33 12.52
N LEU A 210 -8.76 -4.40 11.83
CA LEU A 210 -10.11 -4.54 11.32
C LEU A 210 -10.26 -5.72 10.35
N TYR A 211 -9.32 -5.91 9.41
CA TYR A 211 -9.36 -7.04 8.48
C TYR A 211 -9.07 -8.37 9.16
N SER A 212 -8.18 -8.39 10.15
CA SER A 212 -7.82 -9.63 10.83
C SER A 212 -8.84 -10.11 11.86
N ARG A 213 -9.65 -9.18 12.43
CA ARG A 213 -10.76 -9.49 13.34
C ARG A 213 -12.05 -9.93 12.65
N ALA A 214 -12.17 -9.70 11.33
CA ALA A 214 -13.38 -10.06 10.60
C ALA A 214 -13.58 -11.59 10.54
N GLU A 215 -14.84 -12.04 10.50
CA GLU A 215 -15.19 -13.44 10.24
C GLU A 215 -14.67 -13.90 8.88
N GLU A 216 -14.92 -13.09 7.83
CA GLU A 216 -14.37 -13.29 6.48
C GLU A 216 -12.98 -12.66 6.40
N LYS A 217 -11.96 -13.38 6.87
CA LYS A 217 -10.58 -12.89 6.91
C LYS A 217 -9.98 -12.70 5.51
N ALA A 218 -9.52 -11.52 5.20
CA ALA A 218 -8.75 -11.22 4.00
C ALA A 218 -7.28 -11.64 4.18
N SER A 219 -6.57 -11.92 3.08
CA SER A 219 -5.10 -11.96 3.10
C SER A 219 -4.54 -10.54 3.01
N LEU A 220 -3.44 -10.30 3.70
CA LEU A 220 -2.80 -8.99 3.81
C LEU A 220 -1.41 -9.03 3.13
N VAL A 221 -1.09 -8.03 2.33
CA VAL A 221 0.24 -7.83 1.73
C VAL A 221 0.69 -6.43 2.11
N VAL A 222 1.63 -6.35 3.03
CA VAL A 222 2.02 -5.10 3.69
C VAL A 222 3.43 -4.72 3.31
N ASN A 223 3.64 -3.51 2.76
CA ASN A 223 4.96 -2.91 2.67
C ASN A 223 5.30 -2.25 3.99
N ASP A 224 6.43 -2.63 4.59
CA ASP A 224 6.84 -2.23 5.93
C ASP A 224 8.29 -1.72 5.93
N PRO A 225 8.53 -0.44 5.62
CA PRO A 225 9.88 0.10 5.47
C PRO A 225 10.77 0.03 6.72
N LYS A 226 10.17 -0.11 7.89
CA LYS A 226 10.88 -0.07 9.18
C LYS A 226 10.81 -1.39 9.96
N ALA A 227 10.11 -2.39 9.44
CA ALA A 227 9.80 -3.64 10.12
C ALA A 227 9.00 -3.48 11.44
N GLU A 228 8.41 -2.29 11.67
CA GLU A 228 7.60 -2.01 12.86
C GLU A 228 6.19 -2.62 12.75
N LEU A 229 5.64 -2.67 11.53
CA LEU A 229 4.32 -3.26 11.28
C LEU A 229 4.36 -4.77 11.49
N TYR A 230 5.39 -5.45 10.97
CA TYR A 230 5.59 -6.88 11.20
C TYR A 230 5.79 -7.20 12.68
N GLY A 231 6.73 -6.50 13.34
CA GLY A 231 7.05 -6.75 14.73
C GLY A 231 5.85 -6.61 15.66
N ALA A 232 5.03 -5.57 15.45
CA ALA A 232 3.84 -5.33 16.26
C ALA A 232 2.65 -6.25 15.93
N SER A 233 2.54 -6.73 14.67
CA SER A 233 1.32 -7.42 14.22
C SER A 233 1.42 -8.94 14.24
N LYS A 234 2.62 -9.53 14.20
CA LYS A 234 2.82 -10.97 14.00
C LYS A 234 2.05 -11.83 14.99
N GLU A 235 2.26 -11.61 16.28
CA GLU A 235 1.68 -12.47 17.32
C GLU A 235 0.15 -12.44 17.29
N ILE A 236 -0.43 -11.25 17.16
CA ILE A 236 -1.89 -11.12 17.11
C ILE A 236 -2.47 -11.74 15.83
N LEU A 237 -1.77 -11.62 14.70
CA LEU A 237 -2.21 -12.24 13.45
C LEU A 237 -2.14 -13.76 13.53
N GLU A 238 -1.07 -14.33 14.09
CA GLU A 238 -0.95 -15.77 14.33
C GLU A 238 -2.05 -16.27 15.29
N ALA A 239 -2.31 -15.54 16.38
CA ALA A 239 -3.40 -15.83 17.30
C ALA A 239 -4.79 -15.82 16.65
N ARG A 240 -4.98 -14.95 15.65
CA ARG A 240 -6.20 -14.88 14.82
C ARG A 240 -6.21 -15.89 13.65
N GLY A 241 -5.22 -16.80 13.58
CA GLY A 241 -5.16 -17.92 12.63
C GLY A 241 -4.52 -17.60 11.29
N TYR A 242 -3.80 -16.51 11.16
CA TYR A 242 -3.02 -16.20 9.94
C TYR A 242 -1.75 -17.05 9.85
N ARG A 243 -1.34 -17.36 8.59
CA ARG A 243 0.04 -17.72 8.27
C ARG A 243 0.78 -16.42 8.00
N VAL A 244 1.77 -16.09 8.85
CA VAL A 244 2.54 -14.86 8.73
C VAL A 244 3.86 -15.16 8.02
N GLU A 245 4.11 -14.45 6.92
CA GLU A 245 5.31 -14.58 6.08
C GLU A 245 6.02 -13.22 6.00
N VAL A 246 7.35 -13.24 5.88
CA VAL A 246 8.10 -11.99 5.73
C VAL A 246 9.18 -12.09 4.66
N LEU A 247 9.11 -11.19 3.68
CA LEU A 247 10.19 -10.91 2.74
C LEU A 247 11.06 -9.81 3.36
N ASN A 248 12.13 -10.25 4.03
CA ASN A 248 13.01 -9.36 4.79
C ASN A 248 14.20 -8.91 3.95
N LEU A 249 14.15 -7.70 3.41
CA LEU A 249 15.25 -7.10 2.65
C LEU A 249 16.22 -6.29 3.55
N ILE A 250 15.91 -6.13 4.84
CA ILE A 250 16.82 -5.55 5.84
C ILE A 250 17.87 -6.59 6.24
N ASN A 251 17.45 -7.84 6.45
CA ASN A 251 18.33 -8.98 6.73
C ASN A 251 17.94 -10.14 5.81
N PRO A 252 18.45 -10.17 4.57
CA PRO A 252 18.04 -11.14 3.58
C PRO A 252 18.26 -12.61 3.96
N LEU A 253 19.25 -12.90 4.82
CA LEU A 253 19.49 -14.26 5.32
C LEU A 253 18.47 -14.72 6.36
N ASN A 254 17.67 -13.79 6.89
CA ASN A 254 16.58 -14.04 7.83
C ASN A 254 15.24 -13.63 7.22
N SER A 255 14.86 -14.27 6.13
CA SER A 255 13.73 -13.96 5.27
C SER A 255 13.09 -15.23 4.72
N MET A 256 11.83 -15.18 4.33
CA MET A 256 11.31 -16.16 3.39
C MET A 256 12.15 -16.15 2.11
N SER A 257 12.20 -17.26 1.38
CA SER A 257 12.94 -17.34 0.13
C SER A 257 12.06 -16.95 -1.05
N TYR A 258 12.57 -16.13 -1.97
CA TYR A 258 11.81 -15.67 -3.13
C TYR A 258 12.68 -15.63 -4.39
N ASN A 259 12.44 -16.55 -5.34
CA ASN A 259 13.11 -16.55 -6.63
C ASN A 259 12.25 -15.82 -7.68
N PRO A 260 12.68 -14.65 -8.19
CA PRO A 260 11.93 -13.92 -9.23
C PRO A 260 11.74 -14.71 -10.55
N LEU A 261 12.52 -15.77 -10.78
CA LEU A 261 12.39 -16.64 -11.95
C LEU A 261 11.49 -17.85 -11.73
N GLN A 262 10.89 -18.02 -10.53
CA GLN A 262 10.04 -19.19 -10.24
C GLN A 262 8.89 -19.31 -11.23
N LEU A 263 8.22 -18.21 -11.56
CA LEU A 263 7.12 -18.24 -12.54
C LEU A 263 7.56 -18.63 -13.95
N VAL A 264 8.80 -18.31 -14.32
CA VAL A 264 9.40 -18.74 -15.59
C VAL A 264 9.65 -20.25 -15.56
N ILE A 265 10.16 -20.78 -14.45
CA ILE A 265 10.36 -22.22 -14.22
C ILE A 265 9.02 -22.95 -14.36
N ASP A 266 7.98 -22.47 -13.66
CA ASP A 266 6.64 -23.07 -13.68
C ASP A 266 6.00 -23.06 -15.08
N ALA A 267 6.27 -22.02 -15.87
CA ALA A 267 5.82 -21.95 -17.27
C ALA A 267 6.55 -22.95 -18.16
N TYR A 268 7.87 -23.13 -17.99
CA TYR A 268 8.65 -24.14 -18.71
C TYR A 268 8.24 -25.56 -18.33
N GLU A 269 7.87 -25.83 -17.07
CA GLU A 269 7.34 -27.15 -16.65
C GLU A 269 6.04 -27.51 -17.34
N LYS A 270 5.24 -26.49 -17.69
CA LYS A 270 3.98 -26.65 -18.44
C LYS A 270 4.15 -26.57 -19.96
N GLU A 271 5.39 -26.45 -20.43
CA GLU A 271 5.72 -26.22 -21.85
C GLU A 271 5.08 -24.96 -22.44
N ASP A 272 4.68 -23.99 -21.57
CA ASP A 272 4.10 -22.70 -21.97
C ASP A 272 5.21 -21.66 -22.18
N TYR A 273 5.94 -21.82 -23.28
CA TYR A 273 7.07 -20.92 -23.62
C TYR A 273 6.64 -19.49 -23.90
N SER A 274 5.42 -19.29 -24.40
CA SER A 274 4.86 -17.94 -24.64
C SER A 274 4.69 -17.17 -23.35
N THR A 275 4.10 -17.83 -22.33
CA THR A 275 3.98 -17.24 -20.99
C THR A 275 5.36 -16.97 -20.37
N ALA A 276 6.31 -17.91 -20.51
CA ALA A 276 7.66 -17.73 -20.00
C ALA A 276 8.35 -16.48 -20.58
N GLN A 277 8.25 -16.27 -21.90
CA GLN A 277 8.77 -15.06 -22.57
C GLN A 277 8.12 -13.78 -22.05
N GLY A 278 6.80 -13.78 -21.88
CA GLY A 278 6.05 -12.66 -21.33
C GLY A 278 6.50 -12.30 -19.91
N LEU A 279 6.71 -13.31 -19.06
CA LEU A 279 7.21 -13.15 -17.68
C LEU A 279 8.63 -12.60 -17.64
N CYS A 280 9.53 -13.10 -18.50
CA CYS A 280 10.87 -12.54 -18.64
C CYS A 280 10.83 -11.06 -19.05
N LYS A 281 10.00 -10.72 -20.05
CA LYS A 281 9.85 -9.33 -20.53
C LYS A 281 9.32 -8.41 -19.42
N THR A 282 8.33 -8.83 -18.66
CA THR A 282 7.81 -8.07 -17.52
C THR A 282 8.88 -7.84 -16.46
N LEU A 283 9.62 -8.89 -16.09
CA LEU A 283 10.68 -8.81 -15.09
C LEU A 283 11.80 -7.86 -15.54
N THR A 284 12.29 -7.99 -16.76
CA THR A 284 13.35 -7.13 -17.28
C THR A 284 12.88 -5.70 -17.47
N HIS A 285 11.62 -5.49 -17.84
CA HIS A 285 11.05 -4.14 -17.88
C HIS A 285 11.09 -3.46 -16.50
N MET A 286 10.76 -4.18 -15.42
CA MET A 286 10.84 -3.63 -14.06
C MET A 286 12.28 -3.29 -13.64
N LEU A 287 13.26 -4.04 -14.11
CA LEU A 287 14.67 -3.81 -13.79
C LEU A 287 15.27 -2.61 -14.55
N TYR A 288 14.92 -2.43 -15.82
CA TYR A 288 15.63 -1.52 -16.72
C TYR A 288 14.83 -0.28 -17.13
N TYR A 289 13.49 -0.31 -17.04
CA TYR A 289 12.68 0.82 -17.47
C TYR A 289 12.80 2.00 -16.50
N LYS A 290 13.15 3.18 -17.05
CA LYS A 290 13.22 4.45 -16.33
C LYS A 290 12.41 5.49 -17.14
N PRO A 291 11.31 6.05 -16.58
CA PRO A 291 10.38 6.91 -17.35
C PRO A 291 11.03 8.17 -17.94
N ASP A 292 12.07 8.73 -17.29
CA ASP A 292 12.70 9.98 -17.70
C ASP A 292 13.91 9.81 -18.64
N THR A 293 14.11 8.62 -19.21
CA THR A 293 15.26 8.35 -20.07
C THR A 293 15.10 9.00 -21.44
N LYS A 294 15.98 9.93 -21.79
CA LYS A 294 15.97 10.63 -23.09
C LYS A 294 16.23 9.71 -24.27
N ASP A 295 17.06 8.69 -24.10
CA ASP A 295 17.38 7.68 -25.12
C ASP A 295 17.15 6.27 -24.53
N PRO A 296 15.99 5.64 -24.79
CA PRO A 296 15.67 4.32 -24.27
C PRO A 296 16.39 3.16 -24.99
N PHE A 297 17.23 3.44 -26.01
CA PHE A 297 17.91 2.41 -26.80
C PHE A 297 18.75 1.47 -25.91
N TRP A 298 19.51 2.03 -24.98
CA TRP A 298 20.42 1.27 -24.13
C TRP A 298 19.67 0.35 -23.18
N GLN A 299 18.61 0.85 -22.54
CA GLN A 299 17.75 0.06 -21.64
C GLN A 299 17.00 -1.04 -22.40
N ASN A 300 16.41 -0.71 -23.56
CA ASN A 300 15.71 -1.69 -24.38
C ASN A 300 16.64 -2.81 -24.88
N SER A 301 17.87 -2.45 -25.25
CA SER A 301 18.87 -3.42 -25.69
C SER A 301 19.35 -4.30 -24.53
N ALA A 302 19.54 -3.73 -23.34
CA ALA A 302 19.86 -4.47 -22.12
C ALA A 302 18.73 -5.42 -21.72
N MET A 303 17.46 -4.96 -21.77
CA MET A 303 16.29 -5.82 -21.55
C MET A 303 16.28 -7.04 -22.48
N SER A 304 16.49 -6.80 -23.78
CA SER A 304 16.52 -7.91 -24.77
C SER A 304 17.66 -8.90 -24.50
N LEU A 305 18.84 -8.40 -24.12
CA LEU A 305 19.97 -9.25 -23.73
C LEU A 305 19.65 -10.09 -22.51
N VAL A 306 19.15 -9.47 -21.44
CA VAL A 306 18.86 -10.20 -20.18
C VAL A 306 17.70 -11.18 -20.36
N ASN A 307 16.71 -10.86 -21.20
CA ASN A 307 15.69 -11.83 -21.59
C ASN A 307 16.31 -13.07 -22.25
N ALA A 308 17.23 -12.85 -23.20
CA ALA A 308 17.93 -13.95 -23.86
C ALA A 308 18.72 -14.82 -22.84
N LEU A 309 19.40 -14.18 -21.88
CA LEU A 309 20.18 -14.88 -20.88
C LEU A 309 19.30 -15.68 -19.91
N ILE A 310 18.18 -15.11 -19.43
CA ILE A 310 17.23 -15.82 -18.56
C ILE A 310 16.70 -17.07 -19.29
N LEU A 311 16.26 -16.91 -20.54
CA LEU A 311 15.73 -18.01 -21.33
C LEU A 311 16.83 -19.06 -21.62
N ALA A 312 18.06 -18.64 -21.91
CA ALA A 312 19.18 -19.54 -22.17
C ALA A 312 19.54 -20.39 -20.93
N VAL A 313 19.62 -19.78 -19.74
CA VAL A 313 19.85 -20.50 -18.48
C VAL A 313 18.73 -21.48 -18.22
N THR A 314 17.48 -21.07 -18.47
CA THR A 314 16.30 -21.93 -18.26
C THR A 314 16.28 -23.08 -19.24
N GLU A 315 16.42 -22.81 -20.57
CA GLU A 315 16.50 -23.86 -21.62
C GLU A 315 17.60 -24.90 -21.31
N LYS A 316 18.80 -24.45 -20.94
CA LYS A 316 19.92 -25.30 -20.58
C LYS A 316 19.60 -26.21 -19.40
N CYS A 317 19.07 -25.68 -18.32
CA CYS A 317 18.70 -26.49 -17.15
C CYS A 317 17.60 -27.50 -17.47
N PHE A 318 16.59 -27.12 -18.26
CA PHE A 318 15.53 -28.06 -18.66
C PHE A 318 16.04 -29.12 -19.64
N GLU A 319 16.98 -28.80 -20.52
CA GLU A 319 17.63 -29.77 -21.39
C GLU A 319 18.44 -30.77 -20.56
N ASP A 320 19.22 -30.31 -19.59
CA ASP A 320 19.95 -31.20 -18.68
C ASP A 320 18.99 -32.09 -17.87
N CYS A 321 17.80 -31.65 -17.53
CA CYS A 321 16.79 -32.47 -16.85
C CYS A 321 16.19 -33.57 -17.74
N LYS A 322 16.17 -33.44 -19.07
CA LYS A 322 15.58 -34.45 -19.99
C LYS A 322 16.17 -35.84 -19.79
N ILE A 323 17.47 -35.92 -19.52
CA ILE A 323 18.18 -37.21 -19.29
C ILE A 323 17.61 -37.87 -18.03
N TYR A 324 17.33 -37.12 -17.00
CA TYR A 324 16.79 -37.61 -15.73
C TYR A 324 15.33 -38.00 -15.87
N TYR A 325 14.50 -37.24 -16.56
CA TYR A 325 13.11 -37.61 -16.85
C TYR A 325 13.01 -38.91 -17.64
N LYS A 326 13.91 -39.10 -18.65
CA LYS A 326 13.96 -40.34 -19.40
C LYS A 326 14.30 -41.52 -18.50
N LYS A 327 15.27 -41.37 -17.58
CA LYS A 327 15.61 -42.41 -16.61
C LYS A 327 14.47 -42.72 -15.63
N ILE A 328 13.73 -41.72 -15.21
CA ILE A 328 12.55 -41.89 -14.33
C ILE A 328 11.50 -42.72 -15.09
N ALA A 329 11.15 -42.36 -16.31
CA ALA A 329 10.18 -43.10 -17.13
C ALA A 329 10.61 -44.57 -17.38
N GLU A 330 11.91 -44.83 -17.57
CA GLU A 330 12.46 -46.19 -17.68
C GLU A 330 12.33 -46.96 -16.35
N LEU A 331 12.54 -46.29 -15.20
CA LEU A 331 12.41 -46.92 -13.88
C LEU A 331 10.95 -47.20 -13.51
N GLU A 332 10.01 -46.30 -13.83
CA GLU A 332 8.58 -46.49 -13.60
C GLU A 332 8.05 -47.77 -14.29
N ASN A 333 8.57 -48.08 -15.48
CA ASN A 333 8.24 -49.27 -16.24
C ASN A 333 9.08 -50.51 -15.86
N SER A 334 9.91 -50.43 -14.80
CA SER A 334 10.77 -51.52 -14.35
C SER A 334 10.27 -52.21 -13.08
N ASP A 335 10.51 -53.54 -12.94
CA ASP A 335 10.15 -54.32 -11.75
C ASP A 335 11.23 -54.26 -10.63
N LYS A 336 12.10 -53.26 -10.60
CA LYS A 336 13.17 -53.14 -9.61
C LYS A 336 12.62 -52.89 -8.21
N LYS A 337 13.04 -53.70 -7.23
CA LYS A 337 12.63 -53.60 -5.80
C LYS A 337 12.91 -52.26 -5.12
N ASN A 338 13.83 -51.43 -5.66
CA ASN A 338 14.24 -50.14 -5.07
C ASN A 338 13.90 -48.95 -5.99
N LYS A 339 12.92 -49.07 -6.91
CA LYS A 339 12.62 -48.05 -7.90
C LYS A 339 12.24 -46.70 -7.27
N ASP A 340 11.40 -46.70 -6.25
CA ASP A 340 10.92 -45.46 -5.60
C ASP A 340 12.06 -44.64 -4.99
N LYS A 341 13.04 -45.31 -4.37
CA LYS A 341 14.25 -44.65 -3.84
C LYS A 341 15.13 -44.10 -4.96
N LEU A 342 15.25 -44.81 -6.09
CA LEU A 342 16.01 -44.31 -7.25
C LEU A 342 15.32 -43.13 -7.91
N ILE A 343 14.01 -43.18 -8.08
CA ILE A 343 13.19 -42.08 -8.60
C ILE A 343 13.35 -40.87 -7.70
N SER A 344 13.18 -41.00 -6.39
CA SER A 344 13.35 -39.90 -5.43
C SER A 344 14.74 -39.26 -5.48
N ASN A 345 15.80 -40.03 -5.74
CA ASN A 345 17.14 -39.45 -5.92
C ASN A 345 17.25 -38.68 -7.25
N LEU A 346 16.70 -39.19 -8.36
CA LEU A 346 16.68 -38.49 -9.63
C LEU A 346 15.84 -37.19 -9.57
N GLU A 347 14.72 -37.21 -8.84
CA GLU A 347 13.92 -36.00 -8.57
C GLU A 347 14.71 -34.94 -7.78
N LYS A 348 15.52 -35.38 -6.79
CA LYS A 348 16.43 -34.46 -6.07
C LYS A 348 17.46 -33.84 -7.01
N ASP A 349 18.03 -34.66 -7.94
CA ASP A 349 18.98 -34.15 -8.93
C ASP A 349 18.31 -33.15 -9.88
N ILE A 350 17.10 -33.44 -10.37
CA ILE A 350 16.30 -32.49 -11.16
C ILE A 350 16.07 -31.20 -10.39
N LYS A 351 15.66 -31.29 -9.11
CA LYS A 351 15.47 -30.14 -8.25
C LYS A 351 16.76 -29.32 -8.06
N LYS A 352 17.91 -30.02 -7.97
CA LYS A 352 19.23 -29.39 -7.89
C LYS A 352 19.57 -28.64 -9.18
N ILE A 353 19.30 -29.23 -10.36
CA ILE A 353 19.53 -28.59 -11.66
C ILE A 353 18.63 -27.36 -11.80
N LYS A 354 17.32 -27.49 -11.55
CA LYS A 354 16.36 -26.38 -11.65
C LYS A 354 16.69 -25.26 -10.66
N SER A 355 17.26 -25.56 -9.49
CA SER A 355 17.68 -24.54 -8.52
C SER A 355 18.80 -23.62 -9.02
N LYS A 356 19.42 -23.92 -10.15
CA LYS A 356 20.40 -23.05 -10.82
C LYS A 356 19.74 -21.97 -11.68
N ILE A 357 18.42 -22.01 -11.89
CA ILE A 357 17.68 -20.98 -12.64
C ILE A 357 17.45 -19.80 -11.70
N THR A 358 18.41 -18.90 -11.64
CA THR A 358 18.41 -17.71 -10.77
C THR A 358 19.00 -16.51 -11.50
N LEU A 359 18.65 -15.29 -11.05
CA LEU A 359 19.28 -14.07 -11.59
C LEU A 359 20.78 -14.00 -11.30
N TYR A 360 21.23 -14.63 -10.21
CA TYR A 360 22.66 -14.81 -9.92
C TYR A 360 23.36 -15.59 -11.04
N THR A 361 22.78 -16.71 -11.48
CA THR A 361 23.32 -17.51 -12.59
C THR A 361 23.30 -16.74 -13.92
N VAL A 362 22.26 -15.95 -14.16
CA VAL A 362 22.14 -15.07 -15.32
C VAL A 362 23.26 -14.02 -15.33
N ALA A 363 23.50 -13.35 -14.18
CA ALA A 363 24.59 -12.39 -14.03
C ALA A 363 25.97 -13.04 -14.25
N ASN A 364 26.18 -14.25 -13.70
CA ASN A 364 27.42 -15.02 -13.94
C ASN A 364 27.60 -15.38 -15.41
N MET A 365 26.53 -15.80 -16.12
CA MET A 365 26.60 -16.09 -17.55
C MET A 365 27.05 -14.86 -18.35
N LEU A 366 26.49 -13.67 -18.03
CA LEU A 366 26.89 -12.41 -18.67
C LEU A 366 28.35 -12.07 -18.37
N SER A 367 28.77 -12.17 -17.12
CA SER A 367 30.13 -11.87 -16.70
C SER A 367 31.15 -12.81 -17.34
N GLU A 368 30.94 -14.11 -17.25
CA GLU A 368 31.91 -15.11 -17.68
C GLU A 368 32.02 -15.23 -19.22
N LEU A 369 30.88 -15.27 -19.90
CA LEU A 369 30.85 -15.46 -21.35
C LEU A 369 30.89 -14.12 -22.12
N GLY A 370 30.46 -13.03 -21.51
CA GLY A 370 30.45 -11.72 -22.13
C GLY A 370 31.78 -10.98 -22.09
N SER A 371 32.64 -11.27 -21.09
CA SER A 371 33.89 -10.56 -20.86
C SER A 371 35.02 -10.96 -21.81
N LYS A 372 34.98 -12.17 -22.38
CA LYS A 372 36.07 -12.75 -23.17
C LYS A 372 35.78 -12.57 -24.65
N THR A 373 36.54 -11.71 -25.32
CA THR A 373 36.44 -11.47 -26.77
C THR A 373 37.60 -12.10 -27.52
N ASP A 374 37.31 -12.71 -28.67
CA ASP A 374 38.31 -13.20 -29.61
C ASP A 374 38.90 -12.04 -30.46
N ILE A 375 39.92 -12.39 -31.26
CA ILE A 375 40.60 -11.44 -32.15
C ILE A 375 39.63 -10.81 -33.18
N LYS A 376 38.51 -11.43 -33.45
CA LYS A 376 37.47 -10.95 -34.38
C LYS A 376 36.38 -10.12 -33.67
N GLY A 377 36.50 -9.90 -32.36
CA GLY A 377 35.52 -9.15 -31.55
C GLY A 377 34.27 -9.92 -31.19
N ASN A 378 34.23 -11.27 -31.40
CA ASN A 378 33.14 -12.12 -30.91
C ASN A 378 33.46 -12.57 -29.47
N ASN A 379 32.46 -12.64 -28.63
CA ASN A 379 32.58 -13.13 -27.27
C ASN A 379 32.09 -14.59 -27.14
N GLU A 380 32.31 -15.21 -26.00
CA GLU A 380 31.85 -16.59 -25.75
C GLU A 380 30.32 -16.71 -25.73
N LEU A 381 29.58 -15.60 -25.43
CA LEU A 381 28.12 -15.56 -25.59
C LEU A 381 27.70 -15.75 -27.05
N ASP A 382 28.37 -15.06 -27.99
CA ASP A 382 28.10 -15.25 -29.44
C ASP A 382 28.26 -16.70 -29.83
N LYS A 383 29.32 -17.34 -29.36
CA LYS A 383 29.57 -18.76 -29.63
C LYS A 383 28.51 -19.68 -29.01
N TYR A 384 28.07 -19.35 -27.77
CA TYR A 384 27.02 -20.11 -27.10
C TYR A 384 25.70 -20.01 -27.87
N PHE A 385 25.22 -18.80 -28.15
CA PHE A 385 23.95 -18.59 -28.84
C PHE A 385 23.97 -19.07 -30.30
N SER A 386 25.11 -19.05 -30.96
CA SER A 386 25.25 -19.62 -32.34
C SER A 386 24.99 -21.11 -32.39
N LYS A 387 25.39 -21.85 -31.33
CA LYS A 387 25.24 -23.31 -31.22
C LYS A 387 23.79 -23.74 -30.89
N LEU A 388 22.96 -22.84 -30.37
CA LEU A 388 21.57 -23.17 -30.07
C LEU A 388 20.78 -23.46 -31.36
N PRO A 389 19.74 -24.31 -31.28
CA PRO A 389 18.83 -24.57 -32.39
C PRO A 389 18.19 -23.27 -32.91
N VAL A 390 17.72 -23.28 -34.17
CA VAL A 390 17.09 -22.12 -34.79
C VAL A 390 15.77 -21.78 -34.08
N GLU A 391 15.10 -22.79 -33.54
CA GLU A 391 13.84 -22.70 -32.82
C GLU A 391 14.01 -22.17 -31.38
N SER A 392 15.23 -22.07 -30.86
CA SER A 392 15.49 -21.58 -29.52
C SER A 392 15.00 -20.16 -29.37
N VAL A 393 14.12 -19.95 -28.41
CA VAL A 393 13.57 -18.65 -28.05
C VAL A 393 14.67 -17.73 -27.52
N ALA A 394 15.60 -18.28 -26.76
CA ALA A 394 16.76 -17.57 -26.23
C ALA A 394 17.62 -17.01 -27.37
N LYS A 395 17.88 -17.84 -28.42
CA LYS A 395 18.64 -17.40 -29.60
C LYS A 395 17.97 -16.26 -30.35
N MET A 396 16.65 -16.33 -30.52
CA MET A 396 15.89 -15.28 -31.19
C MET A 396 15.95 -13.94 -30.43
N GLN A 397 15.85 -13.97 -29.09
CA GLN A 397 15.97 -12.78 -28.27
C GLN A 397 17.39 -12.19 -28.26
N TYR A 398 18.43 -13.03 -28.38
CA TYR A 398 19.82 -12.61 -28.46
C TYR A 398 20.15 -11.88 -29.76
N ALA A 399 19.39 -12.08 -30.82
CA ALA A 399 19.66 -11.49 -32.15
C ALA A 399 19.82 -9.96 -32.09
N THR A 400 19.03 -9.27 -31.25
CA THR A 400 19.13 -7.82 -31.07
C THR A 400 20.53 -7.39 -30.58
N SER A 401 21.08 -8.11 -29.60
CA SER A 401 22.42 -7.85 -29.06
C SER A 401 23.52 -8.23 -30.05
N ASN A 402 23.28 -9.22 -30.90
CA ASN A 402 24.22 -9.67 -31.91
C ASN A 402 24.42 -8.64 -33.06
N PHE A 403 23.44 -7.80 -33.33
CA PHE A 403 23.56 -6.70 -34.31
C PHE A 403 24.46 -5.56 -33.84
N SER A 404 24.62 -5.39 -32.53
CA SER A 404 25.50 -4.38 -31.94
C SER A 404 26.93 -4.90 -31.87
N LYS A 405 27.93 -4.12 -32.36
CA LYS A 405 29.34 -4.49 -32.32
C LYS A 405 30.20 -3.40 -31.69
N GLY A 406 31.39 -3.78 -31.24
CA GLY A 406 32.37 -2.83 -30.68
C GLY A 406 31.89 -2.16 -29.38
N GLU A 407 32.13 -0.85 -29.27
CA GLU A 407 31.84 -0.04 -28.06
C GLU A 407 30.34 -0.05 -27.67
N ALA A 408 29.44 -0.04 -28.65
CA ALA A 408 28.00 -0.09 -28.39
C ALA A 408 27.61 -1.37 -27.64
N ARG A 409 28.18 -2.51 -27.99
CA ARG A 409 27.94 -3.77 -27.27
C ARG A 409 28.46 -3.72 -25.83
N GLY A 410 29.65 -3.17 -25.62
CA GLY A 410 30.23 -2.98 -24.29
C GLY A 410 29.32 -2.12 -23.40
N SER A 411 28.76 -1.06 -23.96
CA SER A 411 27.80 -0.20 -23.26
C SER A 411 26.50 -0.93 -22.90
N ILE A 412 25.94 -1.75 -23.83
CA ILE A 412 24.75 -2.57 -23.56
C ILE A 412 25.02 -3.57 -22.44
N PHE A 413 26.19 -4.25 -22.44
CA PHE A 413 26.56 -5.21 -21.40
C PHE A 413 26.76 -4.53 -20.05
N SER A 414 27.35 -3.33 -20.03
CA SER A 414 27.51 -2.52 -18.81
C SER A 414 26.16 -2.13 -18.23
N VAL A 415 25.22 -1.66 -19.06
CA VAL A 415 23.85 -1.35 -18.61
C VAL A 415 23.14 -2.60 -18.13
N ALA A 416 23.29 -3.74 -18.82
CA ALA A 416 22.69 -5.00 -18.39
C ALA A 416 23.24 -5.45 -17.05
N MET A 417 24.57 -5.37 -16.84
CA MET A 417 25.19 -5.78 -15.59
C MET A 417 24.87 -4.83 -14.42
N SER A 418 24.68 -3.54 -14.68
CA SER A 418 24.40 -2.57 -13.62
C SER A 418 23.16 -2.91 -12.77
N GLU A 419 22.08 -3.34 -13.43
CA GLU A 419 20.83 -3.72 -12.72
C GLU A 419 20.87 -5.19 -12.23
N LEU A 420 21.65 -6.06 -12.86
CA LEU A 420 21.86 -7.43 -12.39
C LEU A 420 22.79 -7.52 -11.17
N ASN A 421 23.61 -6.48 -10.95
CA ASN A 421 24.62 -6.49 -9.89
C ASN A 421 24.03 -6.74 -8.49
N ILE A 422 22.82 -6.26 -8.23
CA ILE A 422 22.12 -6.50 -6.96
C ILE A 422 21.98 -8.02 -6.67
N PHE A 423 21.72 -8.84 -7.68
CA PHE A 423 21.56 -10.28 -7.54
C PHE A 423 22.89 -11.03 -7.43
N THR A 424 24.03 -10.32 -7.50
CA THR A 424 25.37 -10.90 -7.26
C THR A 424 25.83 -10.70 -5.82
N MET A 425 25.17 -9.87 -5.02
CA MET A 425 25.42 -9.71 -3.60
C MET A 425 25.10 -11.02 -2.87
N ASP A 426 25.99 -11.51 -2.00
CA ASP A 426 25.89 -12.84 -1.37
C ASP A 426 24.52 -13.11 -0.75
N GLU A 427 24.02 -12.21 0.06
CA GLU A 427 22.76 -12.37 0.78
C GLU A 427 21.55 -12.34 -0.16
N ILE A 428 21.55 -11.44 -1.15
CA ILE A 428 20.48 -11.32 -2.16
C ILE A 428 20.51 -12.50 -3.13
N ALA A 429 21.70 -12.94 -3.55
CA ALA A 429 21.87 -14.12 -4.40
C ALA A 429 21.31 -15.38 -3.72
N LYS A 430 21.56 -15.54 -2.42
CA LYS A 430 20.99 -16.62 -1.61
C LYS A 430 19.47 -16.48 -1.49
N LEU A 431 18.96 -15.32 -1.04
CA LEU A 431 17.54 -15.03 -0.91
C LEU A 431 16.76 -15.41 -2.17
N THR A 432 17.29 -15.01 -3.33
CA THR A 432 16.65 -15.20 -4.64
C THR A 432 16.97 -16.54 -5.33
N SER A 433 17.62 -17.47 -4.60
CA SER A 433 17.96 -18.79 -5.14
C SER A 433 16.91 -19.89 -4.89
N LYS A 434 15.99 -19.66 -3.98
CA LYS A 434 14.94 -20.60 -3.58
C LYS A 434 13.59 -19.91 -3.55
N ASN A 435 12.53 -20.69 -3.44
CA ASN A 435 11.17 -20.19 -3.24
C ASN A 435 10.51 -20.98 -2.11
N SER A 436 9.91 -20.27 -1.14
CA SER A 436 9.28 -20.90 0.05
C SER A 436 7.77 -20.74 0.09
N ILE A 437 7.18 -19.91 -0.79
CA ILE A 437 5.75 -19.66 -0.83
C ILE A 437 5.19 -19.87 -2.23
N ASP A 438 4.02 -20.49 -2.32
CA ASP A 438 3.21 -20.42 -3.53
C ASP A 438 2.38 -19.14 -3.49
N LEU A 439 2.57 -18.26 -4.46
CA LEU A 439 1.86 -16.98 -4.54
C LEU A 439 0.34 -17.14 -4.68
N LYS A 440 -0.14 -18.30 -5.14
CA LYS A 440 -1.57 -18.62 -5.24
C LYS A 440 -2.22 -18.71 -3.86
N ASP A 441 -1.51 -19.22 -2.85
CA ASP A 441 -2.04 -19.41 -1.50
C ASP A 441 -2.55 -18.12 -0.88
N ILE A 442 -2.06 -16.97 -1.35
CA ILE A 442 -2.46 -15.66 -0.83
C ILE A 442 -3.92 -15.34 -1.18
N GLY A 443 -4.40 -15.74 -2.36
CA GLY A 443 -5.76 -15.42 -2.83
C GLY A 443 -6.70 -16.61 -2.95
N PHE A 444 -6.16 -17.83 -2.93
CA PHE A 444 -6.93 -19.06 -3.16
C PHE A 444 -6.77 -20.02 -1.99
N LYS A 445 -7.62 -21.04 -1.96
CA LYS A 445 -7.57 -22.08 -0.92
C LYS A 445 -6.30 -22.90 -1.07
N SER A 446 -5.49 -22.91 -0.03
CA SER A 446 -4.34 -23.81 0.15
C SER A 446 -4.73 -25.04 0.99
N GLU A 447 -3.81 -25.99 1.16
CA GLU A 447 -4.05 -27.20 1.95
C GLU A 447 -4.45 -26.90 3.40
N ASP A 448 -3.84 -25.88 4.01
CA ASP A 448 -4.12 -25.43 5.37
C ASP A 448 -5.28 -24.40 5.45
N ASN A 449 -5.73 -23.88 4.32
CA ASN A 449 -6.80 -22.90 4.15
C ASN A 449 -6.70 -21.64 5.05
N ARG A 450 -5.51 -21.35 5.60
CA ARG A 450 -5.29 -20.16 6.45
C ARG A 450 -5.15 -18.90 5.59
N PRO A 451 -5.64 -17.74 6.06
CA PRO A 451 -5.31 -16.46 5.44
C PRO A 451 -3.81 -16.18 5.60
N VAL A 452 -3.23 -15.49 4.63
CA VAL A 452 -1.81 -15.14 4.65
C VAL A 452 -1.65 -13.67 4.97
N ALA A 453 -0.78 -13.34 5.91
CA ALA A 453 -0.29 -11.99 6.13
C ALA A 453 1.19 -11.94 5.74
N LEU A 454 1.48 -11.29 4.63
CA LEU A 454 2.82 -11.18 4.09
C LEU A 454 3.34 -9.76 4.27
N PHE A 455 4.47 -9.64 4.95
CA PHE A 455 5.16 -8.37 5.17
C PHE A 455 6.40 -8.30 4.28
N MET A 456 6.58 -7.17 3.61
CA MET A 456 7.79 -6.84 2.87
C MET A 456 8.55 -5.78 3.65
N THR A 457 9.61 -6.18 4.35
CA THR A 457 10.43 -5.23 5.11
C THR A 457 11.56 -4.72 4.24
N VAL A 458 11.49 -3.45 3.90
CA VAL A 458 12.36 -2.79 2.91
C VAL A 458 13.12 -1.68 3.61
N PRO A 459 14.48 -1.68 3.63
CA PRO A 459 15.24 -0.69 4.40
C PRO A 459 15.03 0.74 3.85
N ASP A 460 14.70 1.70 4.70
CA ASP A 460 14.52 3.12 4.32
C ASP A 460 15.87 3.84 4.08
N TYR A 461 16.96 3.32 4.64
CA TYR A 461 18.32 3.85 4.53
C TYR A 461 19.08 3.34 3.29
N ASP A 462 18.62 2.29 2.62
CA ASP A 462 19.22 1.72 1.40
C ASP A 462 18.15 1.30 0.40
N THR A 463 18.06 2.02 -0.70
CA THR A 463 17.07 1.78 -1.75
C THR A 463 17.48 0.72 -2.78
N SER A 464 18.70 0.19 -2.69
CA SER A 464 19.28 -0.74 -3.68
C SER A 464 18.41 -1.98 -3.89
N ASN A 465 17.81 -2.50 -2.82
CA ASN A 465 17.04 -3.74 -2.81
C ASN A 465 15.54 -3.56 -3.07
N HIS A 466 15.05 -2.31 -3.14
CA HIS A 466 13.61 -2.01 -3.24
C HIS A 466 12.95 -2.59 -4.49
N VAL A 467 13.71 -2.76 -5.57
CA VAL A 467 13.20 -3.34 -6.81
C VAL A 467 12.65 -4.76 -6.61
N ILE A 468 13.20 -5.52 -5.66
CA ILE A 468 12.75 -6.89 -5.35
C ILE A 468 11.31 -6.88 -4.82
N ALA A 469 10.97 -5.93 -3.94
CA ALA A 469 9.61 -5.77 -3.42
C ALA A 469 8.62 -5.38 -4.53
N SER A 470 9.01 -4.47 -5.44
CA SER A 470 8.17 -4.08 -6.58
C SER A 470 7.93 -5.24 -7.55
N ILE A 471 8.98 -6.05 -7.82
CA ILE A 471 8.87 -7.29 -8.61
C ILE A 471 7.91 -8.27 -7.93
N PHE A 472 8.05 -8.45 -6.62
CA PHE A 472 7.19 -9.33 -5.85
C PHE A 472 5.71 -8.94 -5.95
N VAL A 473 5.37 -7.66 -5.71
CA VAL A 473 3.99 -7.15 -5.84
C VAL A 473 3.44 -7.38 -7.25
N ARG A 474 4.24 -7.09 -8.26
CA ARG A 474 3.82 -7.27 -9.67
C ARG A 474 3.58 -8.74 -10.02
N GLN A 475 4.46 -9.63 -9.59
CA GLN A 475 4.33 -11.07 -9.83
C GLN A 475 3.18 -11.68 -9.04
N LEU A 476 3.01 -11.27 -7.79
CA LEU A 476 1.87 -11.68 -6.97
C LEU A 476 0.55 -11.29 -7.64
N TYR A 477 0.41 -10.02 -8.05
CA TYR A 477 -0.78 -9.59 -8.78
C TYR A 477 -1.02 -10.39 -10.06
N TYR A 478 0.05 -10.67 -10.83
CA TYR A 478 -0.07 -11.47 -12.05
C TYR A 478 -0.62 -12.87 -11.76
N VAL A 479 -0.09 -13.56 -10.77
CA VAL A 479 -0.54 -14.89 -10.38
C VAL A 479 -2.00 -14.86 -9.93
N LEU A 480 -2.34 -13.96 -9.02
CA LEU A 480 -3.70 -13.83 -8.50
C LEU A 480 -4.70 -13.50 -9.62
N ALA A 481 -4.35 -12.56 -10.50
CA ALA A 481 -5.21 -12.14 -11.59
C ALA A 481 -5.39 -13.26 -12.66
N LYS A 482 -4.33 -14.02 -12.96
CA LYS A 482 -4.37 -15.15 -13.88
C LYS A 482 -5.26 -16.27 -13.33
N GLU A 483 -5.02 -16.69 -12.10
CA GLU A 483 -5.81 -17.75 -11.46
C GLU A 483 -7.28 -17.33 -11.30
N ALA A 484 -7.55 -16.08 -10.89
CA ALA A 484 -8.89 -15.56 -10.81
C ALA A 484 -9.64 -15.63 -12.15
N THR A 485 -8.94 -15.47 -13.27
CA THR A 485 -9.57 -15.57 -14.60
C THR A 485 -10.15 -16.96 -14.90
N PHE A 486 -9.52 -18.01 -14.34
CA PHE A 486 -9.98 -19.40 -14.51
C PHE A 486 -10.90 -19.87 -13.36
N ASN A 487 -11.03 -19.09 -12.31
CA ASN A 487 -11.93 -19.38 -11.18
C ASN A 487 -13.36 -18.88 -11.47
N ILE A 488 -14.36 -19.47 -10.82
CA ILE A 488 -15.76 -19.01 -10.89
C ILE A 488 -16.11 -18.37 -9.54
N PRO A 489 -16.46 -17.09 -9.46
CA PRO A 489 -16.92 -16.15 -10.51
C PRO A 489 -15.86 -15.16 -11.05
N ALA A 490 -14.69 -15.62 -11.45
CA ALA A 490 -13.56 -14.84 -11.95
C ALA A 490 -12.91 -13.91 -10.89
N LYS A 491 -12.84 -14.39 -9.64
CA LYS A 491 -12.29 -13.68 -8.46
C LYS A 491 -11.39 -14.60 -7.64
N CYS A 492 -10.53 -14.03 -6.85
CA CYS A 492 -9.87 -14.75 -5.77
C CYS A 492 -10.90 -15.28 -4.77
N ASP A 493 -10.68 -16.48 -4.23
CA ASP A 493 -11.55 -17.08 -3.21
C ASP A 493 -11.57 -16.25 -1.93
N ARG A 494 -10.40 -15.69 -1.59
CA ARG A 494 -10.20 -14.80 -0.46
C ARG A 494 -9.87 -13.40 -0.96
N GLU A 495 -10.40 -12.39 -0.27
CA GLU A 495 -10.04 -11.00 -0.54
C GLU A 495 -8.55 -10.77 -0.25
N VAL A 496 -7.84 -10.05 -1.12
CA VAL A 496 -6.42 -9.73 -0.95
C VAL A 496 -6.27 -8.21 -0.84
N ILE A 497 -5.71 -7.78 0.28
CA ILE A 497 -5.54 -6.37 0.64
C ILE A 497 -4.07 -6.01 0.57
N PHE A 498 -3.71 -5.16 -0.38
CA PHE A 498 -2.40 -4.54 -0.42
C PHE A 498 -2.42 -3.26 0.42
N LEU A 499 -1.55 -3.22 1.43
CA LEU A 499 -1.26 -2.05 2.26
C LEU A 499 0.17 -1.61 1.94
N LEU A 500 0.32 -0.70 0.98
CA LEU A 500 1.63 -0.27 0.51
C LEU A 500 2.03 1.02 1.22
N ASP A 501 2.60 0.87 2.42
CA ASP A 501 3.14 2.02 3.15
C ASP A 501 4.39 2.55 2.44
N GLU A 502 4.57 3.86 2.46
CA GLU A 502 5.60 4.58 1.70
C GLU A 502 5.65 4.18 0.20
N PHE A 503 4.48 3.97 -0.42
CA PHE A 503 4.36 3.59 -1.83
C PHE A 503 5.11 4.54 -2.77
N GLY A 504 5.18 5.82 -2.42
CA GLY A 504 5.95 6.84 -3.14
C GLY A 504 7.46 6.64 -3.13
N ASN A 505 8.00 5.79 -2.26
CA ASN A 505 9.42 5.48 -2.15
C ASN A 505 9.80 4.13 -2.79
N MET A 506 8.80 3.32 -3.16
CA MET A 506 9.04 2.08 -3.92
C MET A 506 9.37 2.39 -5.38
N PRO A 507 10.23 1.61 -6.06
CA PRO A 507 10.33 1.66 -7.52
C PRO A 507 8.96 1.43 -8.19
N ALA A 508 8.74 2.07 -9.33
CA ALA A 508 7.46 1.97 -10.03
C ALA A 508 7.10 0.51 -10.33
N ILE A 509 5.88 0.12 -9.97
CA ILE A 509 5.32 -1.20 -10.32
C ILE A 509 4.83 -1.13 -11.76
N GLU A 510 5.31 -2.07 -12.57
CA GLU A 510 4.96 -2.12 -14.00
C GLU A 510 3.45 -2.26 -14.20
N SER A 511 2.89 -1.45 -15.11
CA SER A 511 1.46 -1.43 -15.42
C SER A 511 0.52 -1.11 -14.24
N MET A 512 0.97 -0.40 -13.21
CA MET A 512 0.17 -0.08 -12.02
C MET A 512 -1.14 0.64 -12.35
N ALA A 513 -1.14 1.53 -13.34
CA ALA A 513 -2.35 2.22 -13.79
C ALA A 513 -3.42 1.23 -14.32
N ASN A 514 -3.00 0.21 -15.07
CA ASN A 514 -3.90 -0.84 -15.54
C ASN A 514 -4.35 -1.74 -14.38
N ILE A 515 -3.42 -2.13 -13.50
CA ILE A 515 -3.71 -2.97 -12.33
C ILE A 515 -4.83 -2.37 -11.49
N ILE A 516 -4.69 -1.10 -11.08
CA ILE A 516 -5.63 -0.45 -10.17
C ILE A 516 -7.02 -0.24 -10.79
N THR A 517 -7.10 -0.23 -12.13
CA THR A 517 -8.37 -0.08 -12.85
C THR A 517 -9.22 -1.35 -12.78
N VAL A 518 -8.61 -2.54 -12.74
CA VAL A 518 -9.32 -3.82 -12.87
C VAL A 518 -9.27 -4.71 -11.63
N CYS A 519 -8.40 -4.42 -10.67
CA CYS A 519 -8.11 -5.29 -9.50
C CYS A 519 -9.36 -5.58 -8.64
N LEU A 520 -10.24 -4.59 -8.45
CA LEU A 520 -11.45 -4.72 -7.64
C LEU A 520 -12.38 -5.82 -8.15
N GLY A 521 -12.49 -5.97 -9.50
CA GLY A 521 -13.24 -7.05 -10.11
C GLY A 521 -12.72 -8.44 -9.77
N ARG A 522 -11.49 -8.57 -9.32
CA ARG A 522 -10.80 -9.82 -8.97
C ARG A 522 -10.71 -10.08 -7.47
N ASN A 523 -11.41 -9.28 -6.65
CA ASN A 523 -11.36 -9.33 -5.18
C ASN A 523 -9.99 -8.94 -4.61
N ILE A 524 -9.31 -8.00 -5.27
CA ILE A 524 -8.02 -7.45 -4.86
C ILE A 524 -8.18 -5.95 -4.64
N LYS A 525 -7.72 -5.42 -3.50
CA LYS A 525 -7.80 -4.00 -3.13
C LYS A 525 -6.40 -3.44 -2.87
N PHE A 526 -6.19 -2.19 -3.27
CA PHE A 526 -4.96 -1.46 -2.99
C PHE A 526 -5.23 -0.27 -2.07
N ASN A 527 -4.45 -0.18 -1.00
CA ASN A 527 -4.34 0.99 -0.14
C ASN A 527 -2.94 1.58 -0.36
N LEU A 528 -2.89 2.69 -1.09
CA LEU A 528 -1.65 3.36 -1.45
C LEU A 528 -1.38 4.50 -0.47
N ILE A 529 -0.27 4.44 0.25
CA ILE A 529 0.08 5.42 1.27
C ILE A 529 1.27 6.22 0.77
N ILE A 530 1.09 7.53 0.67
CA ILE A 530 2.07 8.48 0.13
C ILE A 530 2.21 9.71 1.02
N GLN A 531 3.28 10.47 0.81
CA GLN A 531 3.48 11.74 1.52
C GLN A 531 2.89 12.93 0.78
N GLY A 532 2.84 12.85 -0.56
CA GLY A 532 2.27 13.87 -1.43
C GLY A 532 2.08 13.33 -2.86
N ILE A 533 1.22 14.00 -3.62
CA ILE A 533 0.87 13.60 -5.00
C ILE A 533 2.08 13.74 -5.95
N SER A 534 3.02 14.63 -5.65
CA SER A 534 4.27 14.79 -6.41
C SER A 534 5.08 13.49 -6.53
N GLN A 535 5.05 12.63 -5.51
CA GLN A 535 5.69 11.32 -5.55
C GLN A 535 5.11 10.43 -6.66
N LEU A 536 3.78 10.39 -6.79
CA LEU A 536 3.13 9.63 -7.87
C LEU A 536 3.44 10.21 -9.25
N LYS A 537 3.45 11.55 -9.38
CA LYS A 537 3.82 12.24 -10.62
C LYS A 537 5.23 11.86 -11.06
N LYS A 538 6.17 11.86 -10.13
CA LYS A 538 7.57 11.51 -10.39
C LYS A 538 7.73 10.05 -10.81
N LEU A 539 7.04 9.11 -10.17
CA LEU A 539 7.20 7.67 -10.41
C LEU A 539 6.47 7.19 -11.67
N TYR A 540 5.28 7.72 -11.93
CA TYR A 540 4.35 7.18 -12.93
C TYR A 540 4.07 8.14 -14.09
N GLY A 541 4.70 9.33 -14.15
CA GLY A 541 4.42 10.31 -15.19
C GLY A 541 2.93 10.60 -15.30
N ASP A 542 2.37 10.64 -16.52
CA ASP A 542 0.94 10.89 -16.74
C ASP A 542 -0.02 9.81 -16.19
N ASP A 543 0.47 8.59 -15.99
CA ASP A 543 -0.32 7.49 -15.43
C ASP A 543 -0.76 7.75 -13.97
N TYR A 544 -0.13 8.69 -13.26
CA TYR A 544 -0.54 9.07 -11.91
C TYR A 544 -2.01 9.51 -11.84
N LYS A 545 -2.53 10.16 -12.91
CA LYS A 545 -3.93 10.61 -12.99
C LYS A 545 -4.90 9.41 -12.98
N THR A 546 -4.53 8.34 -13.67
CA THR A 546 -5.29 7.10 -13.68
C THR A 546 -5.27 6.42 -12.32
N ILE A 547 -4.09 6.37 -11.67
CA ILE A 547 -3.96 5.80 -10.32
C ILE A 547 -4.80 6.61 -9.33
N LEU A 548 -4.65 7.93 -9.31
CA LEU A 548 -5.40 8.84 -8.44
C LEU A 548 -6.93 8.74 -8.68
N GLY A 549 -7.34 8.64 -9.95
CA GLY A 549 -8.76 8.55 -10.34
C GLY A 549 -9.43 7.24 -9.91
N ASN A 550 -8.67 6.13 -9.84
CA ASN A 550 -9.17 4.81 -9.43
C ASN A 550 -9.09 4.57 -7.91
N CYS A 551 -8.49 5.46 -7.13
CA CYS A 551 -8.59 5.47 -5.68
C CYS A 551 -9.88 6.18 -5.28
N SER A 552 -10.93 5.39 -4.98
CA SER A 552 -12.28 5.88 -4.71
C SER A 552 -12.35 6.72 -3.43
N ASN A 553 -11.67 6.28 -2.39
CA ASN A 553 -11.52 7.04 -1.15
C ASN A 553 -10.13 7.66 -1.12
N LYS A 554 -10.09 8.94 -0.76
CA LYS A 554 -8.85 9.69 -0.56
C LYS A 554 -8.86 10.26 0.84
N PHE A 555 -7.91 9.80 1.63
CA PHE A 555 -7.70 10.22 3.02
C PHE A 555 -6.62 11.29 3.04
N TYR A 556 -6.92 12.41 3.64
CA TYR A 556 -5.98 13.46 3.91
C TYR A 556 -5.78 13.56 5.43
N ILE A 557 -4.61 13.18 5.89
CA ILE A 557 -4.22 13.29 7.30
C ILE A 557 -3.48 14.59 7.49
N PHE A 558 -2.35 14.77 6.80
CA PHE A 558 -1.57 16.00 6.84
C PHE A 558 -0.47 15.97 5.76
N THR A 559 -0.20 17.11 5.13
CA THR A 559 0.97 17.29 4.26
C THR A 559 1.50 18.72 4.30
N ASN A 560 2.81 18.86 4.17
CA ASN A 560 3.48 20.15 3.98
C ASN A 560 3.55 20.59 2.51
N GLU A 561 3.08 19.75 1.58
CA GLU A 561 3.10 20.02 0.15
C GLU A 561 1.88 20.84 -0.26
N VAL A 562 2.09 22.11 -0.59
CA VAL A 562 1.02 23.07 -0.97
C VAL A 562 0.22 22.56 -2.17
N GLU A 563 0.88 22.01 -3.20
CA GLU A 563 0.21 21.51 -4.41
C GLU A 563 -0.77 20.37 -4.08
N THR A 564 -0.39 19.44 -3.20
CA THR A 564 -1.25 18.36 -2.75
C THR A 564 -2.45 18.89 -1.96
N ALA A 565 -2.24 19.83 -1.05
CA ALA A 565 -3.32 20.47 -0.28
C ALA A 565 -4.28 21.27 -1.20
N GLU A 566 -3.77 21.97 -2.22
CA GLU A 566 -4.60 22.63 -3.22
C GLU A 566 -5.45 21.68 -4.04
N GLU A 567 -4.86 20.56 -4.54
CA GLU A 567 -5.63 19.54 -5.25
C GLU A 567 -6.73 18.97 -4.35
N PHE A 568 -6.42 18.71 -3.08
CA PHE A 568 -7.40 18.17 -2.14
C PHE A 568 -8.53 19.17 -1.85
N SER A 569 -8.20 20.45 -1.63
CA SER A 569 -9.18 21.53 -1.47
C SER A 569 -10.13 21.64 -2.68
N LYS A 570 -9.62 21.46 -3.90
CA LYS A 570 -10.44 21.41 -5.13
C LYS A 570 -11.38 20.23 -5.15
N LEU A 571 -10.93 19.04 -4.70
CA LEU A 571 -11.75 17.82 -4.64
C LEU A 571 -12.91 17.94 -3.64
N LEU A 572 -12.74 18.69 -2.54
CA LEU A 572 -13.78 18.94 -1.55
C LEU A 572 -14.92 19.82 -2.11
N GLY A 573 -14.62 20.66 -3.12
CA GLY A 573 -15.58 21.55 -3.76
C GLY A 573 -15.89 22.81 -2.97
N ASP A 574 -16.91 23.52 -3.42
CA ASP A 574 -17.29 24.84 -2.89
C ASP A 574 -18.61 24.78 -2.12
N LYS A 575 -18.72 25.59 -1.08
CA LYS A 575 -19.98 25.90 -0.38
C LYS A 575 -20.36 27.35 -0.58
N THR A 576 -21.66 27.61 -0.61
CA THR A 576 -22.18 28.97 -0.60
C THR A 576 -22.09 29.57 0.79
N ILE A 577 -21.51 30.74 0.91
CA ILE A 577 -21.48 31.53 2.14
C ILE A 577 -22.18 32.87 1.90
N THR A 578 -22.78 33.40 2.95
CA THR A 578 -23.33 34.76 2.97
C THR A 578 -22.32 35.67 3.62
N THR A 579 -21.88 36.68 2.91
CA THR A 579 -20.97 37.70 3.41
C THR A 579 -21.74 38.98 3.67
N TYR A 580 -21.43 39.64 4.78
CA TYR A 580 -22.06 40.89 5.20
C TYR A 580 -21.04 42.02 5.09
N SER A 581 -21.35 43.03 4.26
CA SER A 581 -20.57 44.26 4.15
C SER A 581 -21.31 45.38 4.87
N ARG A 582 -20.63 46.13 5.73
CA ARG A 582 -21.17 47.31 6.41
C ARG A 582 -20.52 48.55 5.83
N SER A 583 -21.33 49.49 5.35
CA SER A 583 -20.90 50.82 4.90
C SER A 583 -21.62 51.92 5.67
N GLY A 584 -20.90 52.97 6.04
CA GLY A 584 -21.42 54.12 6.75
C GLY A 584 -20.26 54.96 7.32
N GLU A 585 -20.52 56.26 7.62
CA GLU A 585 -19.52 57.12 8.27
C GLU A 585 -19.27 56.65 9.71
N ILE A 586 -18.09 56.99 10.25
CA ILE A 586 -17.62 56.51 11.56
C ILE A 586 -18.55 56.93 12.71
N LEU A 587 -19.30 58.01 12.53
CA LEU A 587 -20.23 58.57 13.53
C LEU A 587 -21.70 58.28 13.24
N ASP A 588 -22.02 57.50 12.19
CA ASP A 588 -23.40 57.20 11.84
C ASP A 588 -23.95 56.07 12.72
N THR A 589 -25.08 56.34 13.37
CA THR A 589 -25.78 55.36 14.22
C THR A 589 -26.54 54.30 13.39
N THR A 590 -26.74 54.53 12.09
CA THR A 590 -27.43 53.65 11.16
C THR A 590 -26.47 53.22 10.03
N LYS A 591 -25.74 52.10 10.20
CA LYS A 591 -24.90 51.54 9.15
C LYS A 591 -25.72 50.71 8.16
N HIS A 592 -25.54 50.95 6.87
CA HIS A 592 -26.13 50.11 5.83
C HIS A 592 -25.40 48.75 5.77
N GLN A 593 -26.14 47.68 5.93
CA GLN A 593 -25.63 46.33 5.80
C GLN A 593 -26.08 45.74 4.46
N THR A 594 -25.12 45.35 3.63
CA THR A 594 -25.38 44.66 2.36
C THR A 594 -25.03 43.19 2.51
N GLU A 595 -26.00 42.33 2.22
CA GLU A 595 -25.82 40.88 2.16
C GLU A 595 -25.44 40.48 0.75
N SER A 596 -24.34 39.76 0.57
CA SER A 596 -23.91 39.19 -0.70
C SER A 596 -23.63 37.71 -0.56
N VAL A 597 -23.74 37.01 -1.66
CA VAL A 597 -23.51 35.55 -1.74
C VAL A 597 -22.20 35.30 -2.42
N ASP A 598 -21.31 34.58 -1.75
CA ASP A 598 -20.00 34.20 -2.29
C ASP A 598 -19.76 32.70 -2.21
N GLY A 599 -18.82 32.22 -3.01
CA GLY A 599 -18.36 30.83 -3.01
C GLY A 599 -17.08 30.69 -2.18
N ARG A 600 -17.10 29.77 -1.22
CA ARG A 600 -15.90 29.43 -0.44
C ARG A 600 -15.59 27.95 -0.56
N LYS A 601 -14.33 27.59 -0.68
CA LYS A 601 -13.88 26.20 -0.58
C LYS A 601 -14.42 25.59 0.71
N LEU A 602 -14.81 24.30 0.67
CA LEU A 602 -15.30 23.60 1.86
C LEU A 602 -14.24 23.60 2.97
N LEU A 603 -12.98 23.29 2.60
CA LEU A 603 -11.75 23.64 3.31
C LEU A 603 -10.78 24.31 2.34
N THR A 604 -10.14 25.38 2.79
CA THR A 604 -9.08 26.06 2.04
C THR A 604 -7.78 25.27 2.15
N THR A 605 -6.80 25.59 1.31
CA THR A 605 -5.44 25.03 1.38
C THR A 605 -4.81 25.27 2.74
N ASP A 606 -4.97 26.47 3.28
CA ASP A 606 -4.44 26.87 4.59
C ASP A 606 -5.08 26.04 5.72
N GLU A 607 -6.39 25.86 5.73
CA GLU A 607 -7.09 25.04 6.72
C GLU A 607 -6.65 23.57 6.66
N LEU A 608 -6.42 23.03 5.46
CA LEU A 608 -5.89 21.65 5.29
C LEU A 608 -4.45 21.51 5.80
N MET A 609 -3.64 22.56 5.71
CA MET A 609 -2.26 22.55 6.20
C MET A 609 -2.15 22.79 7.71
N HIS A 610 -3.27 23.07 8.40
CA HIS A 610 -3.33 23.32 9.83
C HIS A 610 -4.33 22.41 10.56
N LEU A 611 -4.56 21.19 10.02
CA LEU A 611 -5.40 20.20 10.69
C LEU A 611 -4.78 19.82 12.05
N GLU A 612 -5.64 19.62 13.04
CA GLU A 612 -5.25 19.17 14.37
C GLU A 612 -4.92 17.67 14.38
N GLU A 613 -4.23 17.24 15.41
CA GLU A 613 -3.84 15.83 15.59
C GLU A 613 -5.09 14.91 15.67
N GLY A 614 -5.12 13.86 14.87
CA GLY A 614 -6.26 12.93 14.76
C GLY A 614 -7.37 13.40 13.82
N GLU A 615 -7.33 14.64 13.32
CA GLU A 615 -8.26 15.07 12.28
C GLU A 615 -7.93 14.43 10.93
N VAL A 616 -8.95 13.94 10.25
CA VAL A 616 -8.82 13.30 8.93
C VAL A 616 -9.95 13.76 8.02
N VAL A 617 -9.59 14.16 6.81
CA VAL A 617 -10.57 14.51 5.76
C VAL A 617 -10.63 13.42 4.71
N ILE A 618 -11.83 12.91 4.39
CA ILE A 618 -12.02 11.80 3.47
C ILE A 618 -12.92 12.23 2.32
N VAL A 619 -12.37 12.21 1.10
CA VAL A 619 -13.13 12.37 -0.14
C VAL A 619 -13.57 10.99 -0.63
N ARG A 620 -14.86 10.82 -0.89
CA ARG A 620 -15.49 9.55 -1.29
C ARG A 620 -16.02 9.65 -2.73
N GLY A 621 -15.45 8.86 -3.64
CA GLY A 621 -15.85 8.92 -5.07
C GLY A 621 -17.02 8.03 -5.44
N THR A 622 -17.12 6.83 -4.86
CA THR A 622 -17.99 5.75 -5.35
C THR A 622 -19.10 5.32 -4.39
N LYS A 623 -19.13 5.79 -3.16
CA LYS A 623 -20.19 5.46 -2.18
C LYS A 623 -21.52 6.09 -2.64
N ARG A 624 -22.41 5.30 -3.21
CA ARG A 624 -23.68 5.76 -3.81
C ARG A 624 -24.92 5.21 -3.14
N ARG A 625 -24.75 4.30 -2.19
CA ARG A 625 -25.81 3.65 -1.44
C ARG A 625 -25.46 3.56 0.03
N ASP A 626 -26.49 3.66 0.88
CA ASP A 626 -26.37 3.37 2.31
C ASP A 626 -26.38 1.84 2.58
N THR A 627 -26.32 1.44 3.83
CA THR A 627 -26.38 0.03 4.26
C THR A 627 -27.73 -0.64 3.94
N LYS A 628 -28.79 0.14 3.76
CA LYS A 628 -30.14 -0.33 3.40
C LYS A 628 -30.40 -0.33 1.89
N GLY A 629 -29.39 0.07 1.06
CA GLY A 629 -29.49 0.12 -0.39
C GLY A 629 -30.10 1.41 -0.97
N ASN A 630 -30.47 2.40 -0.17
CA ASN A 630 -30.99 3.69 -0.63
C ASN A 630 -29.89 4.50 -1.32
N LYS A 631 -30.29 5.31 -2.32
CA LYS A 631 -29.35 6.20 -3.02
C LYS A 631 -28.92 7.35 -2.13
N ILE A 632 -27.62 7.61 -2.06
CA ILE A 632 -27.02 8.73 -1.31
C ILE A 632 -26.15 9.60 -2.22
N ARG A 633 -25.84 10.82 -1.76
CA ARG A 633 -24.78 11.66 -2.30
C ARG A 633 -23.52 11.48 -1.44
N PRO A 634 -22.36 11.12 -2.00
CA PRO A 634 -21.15 10.89 -1.22
C PRO A 634 -20.46 12.22 -0.84
N PHE A 635 -21.03 12.93 0.12
CA PHE A 635 -20.36 14.11 0.67
C PHE A 635 -19.07 13.70 1.39
N PRO A 636 -18.01 14.54 1.38
CA PRO A 636 -16.79 14.26 2.12
C PRO A 636 -17.06 14.15 3.62
N ILE A 637 -16.20 13.43 4.31
CA ILE A 637 -16.21 13.29 5.77
C ILE A 637 -15.06 14.11 6.34
N PHE A 638 -15.30 14.77 7.47
CA PHE A 638 -14.27 15.43 8.24
C PHE A 638 -14.40 14.99 9.70
N ASN A 639 -13.46 14.16 10.13
CA ASN A 639 -13.39 13.66 11.49
C ASN A 639 -12.74 14.74 12.37
N THR A 640 -13.52 15.31 13.28
CA THR A 640 -13.10 16.40 14.18
C THR A 640 -13.64 16.18 15.57
N ALA A 641 -13.10 16.89 16.56
CA ALA A 641 -13.53 16.88 17.94
C ALA A 641 -13.60 15.46 18.53
N GLU A 642 -14.75 15.05 19.08
CA GLU A 642 -14.95 13.72 19.67
C GLU A 642 -14.94 12.56 18.66
N HIS A 643 -14.98 12.87 17.36
CA HIS A 643 -14.99 11.88 16.27
C HIS A 643 -13.63 11.72 15.58
N THR A 644 -12.58 12.36 16.09
CA THR A 644 -11.20 12.15 15.62
C THR A 644 -10.82 10.67 15.77
N LEU A 645 -10.03 10.18 14.79
CA LEU A 645 -9.47 8.83 14.90
C LEU A 645 -8.41 8.80 15.99
N LYS A 646 -8.39 7.77 16.80
CA LYS A 646 -7.40 7.56 17.84
C LYS A 646 -6.13 6.94 17.25
N TYR A 647 -5.00 7.25 17.85
CA TYR A 647 -3.76 6.54 17.58
C TYR A 647 -3.81 5.11 18.12
N ARG A 648 -3.17 4.16 17.44
CA ARG A 648 -3.11 2.75 17.86
C ARG A 648 -2.76 2.58 19.33
N TYR A 649 -1.75 3.31 19.83
CA TYR A 649 -1.31 3.18 21.22
C TYR A 649 -2.36 3.61 22.24
N GLU A 650 -3.39 4.33 21.86
CA GLU A 650 -4.48 4.76 22.75
C GLU A 650 -5.52 3.64 23.00
N TYR A 651 -5.66 2.66 22.08
CA TYR A 651 -6.70 1.63 22.20
C TYR A 651 -6.29 0.23 21.73
N LEU A 652 -5.25 0.10 20.91
CA LEU A 652 -4.75 -1.19 20.41
C LEU A 652 -3.37 -1.55 20.96
N GLY A 653 -2.81 -0.78 21.89
CA GLY A 653 -1.46 -0.97 22.43
C GLY A 653 -1.23 -2.37 23.03
N ASP A 654 -2.24 -2.97 23.65
CA ASP A 654 -2.17 -4.31 24.24
C ASP A 654 -2.16 -5.44 23.19
N PHE A 655 -2.66 -5.17 21.99
CA PHE A 655 -2.73 -6.14 20.88
C PHE A 655 -1.56 -6.00 19.90
N PHE A 656 -1.12 -4.79 19.67
CA PHE A 656 -0.06 -4.45 18.70
C PHE A 656 1.11 -3.79 19.43
N ASP A 657 2.02 -4.60 19.93
CA ASP A 657 3.19 -4.15 20.70
C ASP A 657 4.37 -3.83 19.75
N ASN A 658 4.67 -2.54 19.57
CA ASN A 658 5.78 -2.07 18.72
C ASN A 658 7.15 -2.10 19.41
N THR A 659 7.27 -2.64 20.62
CA THR A 659 8.56 -2.87 21.28
C THR A 659 9.28 -4.09 20.73
N LYS A 660 8.57 -4.96 19.99
CA LYS A 660 9.12 -6.15 19.36
C LYS A 660 9.82 -5.81 18.05
N ASN A 661 10.99 -6.37 17.85
CA ASN A 661 11.81 -6.09 16.68
C ASN A 661 12.09 -7.38 15.89
N LEU A 662 11.97 -7.31 14.57
CA LEU A 662 12.28 -8.36 13.62
C LEU A 662 13.72 -8.92 13.78
N ILE A 663 14.66 -8.13 14.27
CA ILE A 663 16.08 -8.52 14.45
C ILE A 663 16.23 -9.73 15.37
N ASN A 664 15.35 -9.89 16.35
CA ASN A 664 15.43 -10.94 17.37
C ASN A 664 14.68 -12.22 16.99
N GLU A 665 14.01 -12.25 15.85
CA GLU A 665 13.23 -13.41 15.41
C GLU A 665 13.99 -14.26 14.40
N GLU A 666 14.02 -15.58 14.61
CA GLU A 666 14.48 -16.54 13.61
C GLU A 666 13.34 -16.90 12.65
N ILE A 667 13.50 -16.53 11.37
CA ILE A 667 12.57 -16.87 10.31
C ILE A 667 13.04 -18.17 9.66
N PRO A 668 12.15 -19.15 9.44
CA PRO A 668 12.47 -20.35 8.68
C PRO A 668 12.92 -19.99 7.26
N THR A 669 14.15 -20.36 6.89
CA THR A 669 14.72 -20.03 5.58
C THR A 669 15.16 -21.26 4.83
N LEU A 670 14.95 -21.31 3.50
CA LEU A 670 15.46 -22.37 2.63
C LEU A 670 16.81 -22.02 2.00
N HIS A 671 17.26 -20.78 2.09
CA HIS A 671 18.39 -20.24 1.34
C HIS A 671 19.63 -19.91 2.16
N ARG A 672 19.54 -19.80 3.49
CA ARG A 672 20.66 -19.38 4.38
C ARG A 672 21.96 -20.14 4.10
N ASN A 673 21.85 -21.45 3.88
CA ASN A 673 22.99 -22.35 3.70
C ASN A 673 23.28 -22.68 2.24
N VAL A 674 22.71 -21.95 1.27
CA VAL A 674 22.96 -22.19 -0.15
C VAL A 674 24.40 -21.84 -0.48
N ASN A 675 25.11 -22.78 -1.13
CA ASN A 675 26.42 -22.55 -1.67
C ASN A 675 26.30 -21.97 -3.08
N LEU A 676 26.59 -20.68 -3.24
CA LEU A 676 26.47 -19.98 -4.53
C LEU A 676 27.33 -20.60 -5.63
N LYS A 677 28.45 -21.26 -5.30
CA LYS A 677 29.31 -21.94 -6.27
C LYS A 677 28.59 -23.10 -6.97
N GLU A 678 27.59 -23.71 -6.34
CA GLU A 678 26.80 -24.79 -6.94
C GLU A 678 25.74 -24.27 -7.93
N LEU A 679 25.40 -22.97 -7.89
CA LEU A 679 24.47 -22.34 -8.81
C LEU A 679 25.10 -21.96 -10.14
N ILE A 680 26.42 -21.86 -10.21
CA ILE A 680 27.14 -21.47 -11.43
C ILE A 680 27.02 -22.59 -12.48
N LEU A 681 26.53 -22.23 -13.67
CA LEU A 681 26.42 -23.13 -14.82
C LEU A 681 27.62 -23.07 -15.77
N PHE A 682 28.22 -21.89 -15.89
CA PHE A 682 29.28 -21.58 -16.82
C PHE A 682 30.57 -21.34 -16.04
N LYS A 683 31.39 -22.35 -15.87
CA LYS A 683 32.69 -22.24 -15.25
C LYS A 683 33.79 -22.25 -16.32
N ASP A 684 34.87 -21.56 -16.08
CA ASP A 684 36.06 -21.68 -16.93
C ASP A 684 36.72 -23.04 -16.66
N ASP A 685 36.77 -23.92 -17.66
CA ASP A 685 37.41 -25.24 -17.56
C ASP A 685 38.90 -25.16 -17.12
N LYS A 686 39.47 -23.94 -17.13
CA LYS A 686 40.85 -23.71 -16.70
C LYS A 686 41.03 -23.59 -15.17
N GLU A 687 39.96 -23.27 -14.42
CA GLU A 687 40.07 -23.14 -12.97
C GLU A 687 39.97 -24.50 -12.23
N GLU A 688 39.36 -25.55 -12.82
CA GLU A 688 39.30 -26.87 -12.19
C GLU A 688 40.66 -27.59 -12.13
N ASN A 689 41.62 -27.20 -13.00
CA ASN A 689 42.95 -27.82 -13.02
C ASN A 689 44.06 -27.07 -12.27
N SER A 690 43.76 -25.91 -11.67
CA SER A 690 44.78 -25.04 -11.09
C SER A 690 44.80 -24.97 -9.56
N ILE A 691 43.81 -25.57 -8.87
CA ILE A 691 43.79 -25.63 -7.40
C ILE A 691 43.80 -27.09 -6.95
N PRO A 692 44.72 -27.44 -6.09
CA PRO A 692 44.73 -28.75 -5.49
C PRO A 692 43.38 -29.07 -4.82
N ASN A 693 42.72 -30.12 -5.30
CA ASN A 693 41.40 -30.49 -4.78
C ASN A 693 41.53 -31.14 -3.41
N LYS A 694 40.86 -30.61 -2.39
CA LYS A 694 40.79 -31.16 -1.03
C LYS A 694 40.47 -32.68 -1.07
N ALA A 695 39.59 -33.10 -1.98
CA ALA A 695 39.22 -34.50 -2.14
C ALA A 695 40.41 -35.38 -2.54
N ILE A 696 41.35 -34.88 -3.35
CA ILE A 696 42.56 -35.65 -3.73
C ILE A 696 43.49 -35.83 -2.53
N ILE A 697 43.65 -34.78 -1.69
CA ILE A 697 44.44 -34.89 -0.46
C ILE A 697 43.79 -35.88 0.51
N GLU A 698 42.46 -35.78 0.71
CA GLU A 698 41.72 -36.73 1.55
C GLU A 698 41.79 -38.16 1.04
N GLU A 699 41.71 -38.37 -0.30
CA GLU A 699 41.86 -39.68 -0.93
C GLU A 699 43.29 -40.26 -0.67
N VAL A 700 44.34 -39.47 -0.89
CA VAL A 700 45.73 -39.88 -0.68
C VAL A 700 45.99 -40.11 0.80
N VAL A 701 45.51 -39.28 1.70
CA VAL A 701 45.62 -39.47 3.16
C VAL A 701 44.88 -40.75 3.61
N ASN A 702 43.72 -41.02 3.05
CA ASN A 702 42.93 -42.22 3.37
C ASN A 702 43.57 -43.47 2.80
N GLU A 703 44.15 -43.43 1.59
CA GLU A 703 44.89 -44.56 0.96
C GLU A 703 46.16 -44.87 1.77
N TYR A 704 46.82 -43.84 2.31
CA TYR A 704 48.00 -43.99 3.17
C TYR A 704 47.61 -44.52 4.56
N LYS A 705 46.49 -44.13 5.13
CA LYS A 705 45.95 -44.69 6.40
C LYS A 705 45.66 -46.17 6.32
N ALA A 706 45.44 -46.70 5.10
CA ALA A 706 45.22 -48.14 4.87
C ALA A 706 46.50 -48.99 4.91
N LYS A 707 47.72 -48.38 4.96
CA LYS A 707 48.98 -49.04 5.08
C LYS A 707 49.56 -48.77 6.47
N ASP A 708 50.37 -49.70 7.06
CA ASP A 708 50.87 -49.66 8.45
C ASP A 708 51.60 -48.35 8.92
N LYS A 709 52.00 -47.47 7.99
CA LYS A 709 52.54 -46.14 8.26
C LYS A 709 51.49 -45.04 8.44
N ALA A 710 50.23 -45.33 8.30
CA ALA A 710 49.12 -44.38 8.29
C ALA A 710 48.88 -43.71 9.67
N ILE A 711 49.34 -44.30 10.77
CA ILE A 711 49.15 -43.77 12.13
C ILE A 711 49.93 -42.47 12.32
N GLU A 712 51.10 -42.35 11.70
CA GLU A 712 51.92 -41.12 11.75
C GLU A 712 51.34 -40.00 10.90
N LEU A 713 50.81 -40.28 9.71
CA LEU A 713 50.13 -39.30 8.87
C LEU A 713 48.81 -38.84 9.45
N GLY A 714 48.07 -39.71 10.11
CA GLY A 714 46.84 -39.36 10.83
C GLY A 714 47.11 -38.46 12.06
N ARG A 715 48.34 -38.46 12.58
CA ARG A 715 48.80 -37.51 13.59
C ARG A 715 49.23 -36.15 13.01
N ILE A 716 49.72 -36.14 11.77
CA ILE A 716 50.28 -34.96 11.10
C ILE A 716 49.21 -34.18 10.33
N PHE A 717 48.27 -34.89 9.71
CA PHE A 717 47.21 -34.30 8.88
C PHE A 717 45.80 -34.76 9.32
N THR A 718 45.15 -33.91 10.12
CA THR A 718 43.71 -34.03 10.42
C THR A 718 42.89 -33.35 9.36
N PRO A 719 41.56 -33.57 9.26
CA PRO A 719 40.69 -32.79 8.39
C PRO A 719 40.82 -31.25 8.57
N LYS A 720 41.13 -30.81 9.81
CA LYS A 720 41.38 -29.41 10.13
C LYS A 720 42.69 -28.89 9.52
N ASP A 721 43.69 -29.75 9.41
CA ASP A 721 44.97 -29.41 8.78
C ASP A 721 44.82 -29.27 7.25
N LEU A 722 44.01 -30.12 6.62
CA LEU A 722 43.67 -29.99 5.19
C LEU A 722 42.90 -28.68 4.89
N ASP A 723 42.01 -28.26 5.78
CA ASP A 723 41.37 -26.98 5.68
C ASP A 723 42.34 -25.80 5.81
N ASN A 724 43.35 -25.93 6.73
CA ASN A 724 44.36 -24.91 6.88
C ASN A 724 45.32 -24.83 5.68
N ILE A 725 45.66 -25.95 5.06
CA ILE A 725 46.47 -26.01 3.82
C ILE A 725 45.74 -25.31 2.68
N ASN A 726 44.44 -25.61 2.47
CA ASN A 726 43.61 -24.95 1.46
C ASN A 726 43.49 -23.45 1.72
N ARG A 727 43.32 -23.04 2.98
CA ARG A 727 43.27 -21.61 3.36
C ARG A 727 44.60 -20.90 3.10
N GLU A 728 45.72 -21.57 3.33
CA GLU A 728 47.06 -21.01 3.06
C GLU A 728 47.30 -20.82 1.56
N ILE A 729 46.88 -21.77 0.74
CA ILE A 729 46.88 -21.66 -0.73
C ILE A 729 46.02 -20.45 -1.19
N GLU A 730 44.84 -20.31 -0.65
CA GLU A 730 43.95 -19.19 -0.94
C GLU A 730 44.53 -17.82 -0.52
N MET A 731 45.16 -17.75 0.64
CA MET A 731 45.81 -16.52 1.12
C MET A 731 46.95 -16.09 0.20
N ARG A 732 47.72 -17.06 -0.34
CA ARG A 732 48.80 -16.78 -1.29
C ARG A 732 48.31 -16.33 -2.64
N LYS A 733 47.21 -16.88 -3.13
CA LYS A 733 46.54 -16.40 -4.32
C LYS A 733 46.13 -14.92 -4.21
N LYS A 734 45.85 -14.46 -3.00
CA LYS A 734 45.50 -13.06 -2.69
C LYS A 734 46.71 -12.15 -2.40
N GLY A 735 47.94 -12.64 -2.63
CA GLY A 735 49.17 -11.84 -2.43
C GLY A 735 49.50 -11.54 -0.97
N ILE A 736 48.95 -12.29 -0.03
CA ILE A 736 49.24 -12.12 1.39
C ILE A 736 50.50 -12.94 1.70
N GLU A 737 51.65 -12.27 1.78
CA GLU A 737 52.93 -12.86 2.11
C GLU A 737 53.06 -13.14 3.61
N ASN A 738 53.23 -14.40 3.97
CA ASN A 738 54.16 -14.80 5.06
C ASN A 738 54.30 -16.33 5.01
N PHE A 739 55.40 -16.78 4.43
CA PHE A 739 55.77 -18.19 4.43
C PHE A 739 56.47 -18.50 5.74
N ASN A 740 55.78 -19.21 6.61
CA ASN A 740 56.42 -19.81 7.78
C ASN A 740 57.00 -21.18 7.37
N GLU A 741 58.25 -21.48 7.61
CA GLU A 741 58.92 -22.77 7.35
C GLU A 741 58.18 -23.95 8.00
N ASN A 742 57.34 -23.71 8.98
CA ASN A 742 56.50 -24.69 9.67
C ASN A 742 55.04 -24.68 9.16
N SER A 743 54.79 -24.16 7.97
CA SER A 743 53.46 -24.19 7.38
C SER A 743 52.97 -25.65 7.09
N MET A 744 51.64 -25.83 7.05
CA MET A 744 51.03 -27.11 6.71
C MET A 744 51.44 -27.58 5.31
N TRP A 745 51.69 -26.65 4.37
CA TRP A 745 52.23 -26.94 3.05
C TRP A 745 53.66 -27.49 3.09
N SER A 746 54.54 -26.90 3.87
CA SER A 746 55.90 -27.37 4.08
C SER A 746 55.93 -28.76 4.69
N ASN A 747 55.04 -29.02 5.64
CA ASN A 747 54.90 -30.36 6.24
C ASN A 747 54.35 -31.39 5.26
N LEU A 748 53.38 -31.03 4.41
CA LEU A 748 52.88 -31.91 3.34
C LEU A 748 53.98 -32.25 2.35
N TYR A 749 54.84 -31.30 1.97
CA TYR A 749 55.96 -31.49 1.08
C TYR A 749 56.99 -32.46 1.67
N LYS A 750 57.34 -32.31 2.96
CA LYS A 750 58.25 -33.23 3.67
C LYS A 750 57.71 -34.66 3.69
N VAL A 751 56.42 -34.80 4.05
CA VAL A 751 55.79 -36.13 4.09
C VAL A 751 55.70 -36.76 2.69
N ALA A 752 55.38 -35.97 1.66
CA ALA A 752 55.32 -36.48 0.27
C ALA A 752 56.70 -37.05 -0.22
N ASN A 753 57.78 -36.36 0.12
CA ASN A 753 59.12 -36.83 -0.20
C ASN A 753 59.52 -38.10 0.54
N GLU A 754 59.11 -38.24 1.84
CA GLU A 754 59.40 -39.42 2.63
C GLU A 754 58.69 -40.68 2.18
N ILE A 755 57.42 -40.54 1.73
CA ILE A 755 56.60 -41.69 1.32
C ILE A 755 56.62 -41.97 -0.18
N ASN A 756 57.27 -41.14 -0.99
CA ASN A 756 57.39 -41.23 -2.43
C ASN A 756 56.07 -41.56 -3.15
N ASN A 757 55.00 -40.85 -2.77
CA ASN A 757 53.67 -41.05 -3.37
C ASN A 757 53.53 -40.15 -4.62
N GLU A 758 53.41 -40.78 -5.78
CA GLU A 758 53.36 -40.09 -7.07
C GLU A 758 52.19 -39.10 -7.17
N LYS A 759 51.01 -39.43 -6.64
CA LYS A 759 49.82 -38.55 -6.65
C LYS A 759 50.04 -37.33 -5.80
N LEU A 760 50.63 -37.51 -4.59
CA LEU A 760 50.89 -36.40 -3.67
C LEU A 760 52.02 -35.51 -4.18
N ASN A 761 53.06 -36.09 -4.79
CA ASN A 761 54.15 -35.33 -5.41
C ASN A 761 53.65 -34.52 -6.64
N ALA A 762 52.79 -35.09 -7.49
CA ALA A 762 52.18 -34.40 -8.61
C ALA A 762 51.29 -33.22 -8.12
N TYR A 763 50.55 -33.42 -7.06
CA TYR A 763 49.71 -32.42 -6.45
C TYR A 763 50.52 -31.22 -5.87
N ILE A 764 51.62 -31.51 -5.14
CA ILE A 764 52.52 -30.51 -4.63
C ILE A 764 53.15 -29.70 -5.75
N LYS A 765 53.57 -30.39 -6.83
CA LYS A 765 54.18 -29.73 -7.98
C LYS A 765 53.23 -28.76 -8.68
N ILE A 766 51.95 -29.15 -8.85
CA ILE A 766 50.92 -28.28 -9.40
C ILE A 766 50.71 -27.04 -8.50
N GLY A 767 50.63 -27.22 -7.19
CA GLY A 767 50.52 -26.13 -6.23
C GLY A 767 51.72 -25.18 -6.23
N GLU A 768 52.95 -25.71 -6.33
CA GLU A 768 54.16 -24.89 -6.46
C GLU A 768 54.24 -24.10 -7.76
N GLU A 769 53.83 -24.70 -8.90
CA GLU A 769 53.75 -24.00 -10.19
C GLU A 769 52.72 -22.85 -10.17
N GLU A 770 51.60 -23.08 -9.54
CA GLU A 770 50.57 -22.03 -9.40
C GLU A 770 51.04 -20.89 -8.46
N ILE A 771 51.68 -21.22 -7.35
CA ILE A 771 52.29 -20.22 -6.45
C ILE A 771 53.38 -19.39 -7.18
N LYS A 772 54.22 -20.07 -8.01
CA LYS A 772 55.23 -19.37 -8.83
C LYS A 772 54.60 -18.51 -9.92
N ARG A 773 53.50 -18.92 -10.47
CA ARG A 773 52.75 -18.13 -11.47
C ARG A 773 52.17 -16.86 -10.83
N LEU A 774 51.57 -16.96 -9.64
CA LEU A 774 51.00 -15.85 -8.89
C LEU A 774 52.05 -14.88 -8.33
N SER A 775 53.27 -15.35 -8.06
CA SER A 775 54.39 -14.50 -7.60
C SER A 775 55.10 -13.75 -8.72
N ARG A 776 54.81 -14.04 -9.99
CA ARG A 776 55.41 -13.39 -11.18
C ARG A 776 54.46 -12.42 -11.89
N GLY A 777 53.21 -12.33 -11.47
CA GLY A 777 52.23 -11.35 -11.91
C GLY A 777 51.98 -10.32 -10.81
#